data_ef14745c5f50df55477c615eb2f04afa
#
_entry.id   ef14745c5f50df55477c615eb2f04afa
#
_cell.length_a   1.000
_cell.length_b   1.000
_cell.length_c   1.000
_cell.angle_alpha   90.00
_cell.angle_beta   90.00
_cell.angle_gamma   90.00
#
_symmetry.space_group_name_H-M   'P 1'
#
loop_
_entity.id
_entity.type
_entity.pdbx_description
1 polymer ?
#
loop_
_entity_poly.entity_id
_entity_poly.type
_entity_poly.pdbx_seq_one_letter_code
_entity_poly.pdbx_strand_id
1 'polypeptide(L)'
;MTIARREFLKATSAAAGATALSRALGEHLEASQRPEDVRITDARYRPLADYPIQPLPFSEVRLTDTFWKPKVDVNAAVTIPLEVRKFVDGERGFGGNILEAAILSLKTHPNPTLQAQVDAQIRSTAQSAGRGNSGFEVAATLFNVTGRRELLDRAIAAADALYEEFTKTNPPFSGGERDAINCVQLYRMTHDKKHLDLAKHYLDIRGLENSVNRSRHNQSYKPVLEQREAVGHAVNCASLMVSLTDVGVLTGLKPYLTAAQAMWTDAVTRKMYITGGIGTTGNEGFGKAYALPNLSAYAETCAVLMFATLNHRLFLATGDGKYIDVMERGIYNNALSGVSAGGDRFFYVNRLASAGDGRDLRWERASLECCPPNLVRFLAAMPGLVYAQGPAGAVYVNLYVSSESTYAIGAAGRLSLAVQSEMPWGGKSTITVSAAPGVKSSIKLRIPGWARNQAVPGGLYSYAVKVATEATVAVNGTRMSAAPDAFGYVSLDRVWKNGDVIEVDFPVTPRRVVADARVKDAGNRVSVERGPIVYCAEWPDVDTGKALELLVDPDSPLEAASDPKLFGGVTTIRTRARAIGHPSAPPGRVTLVPYYLWANRGAGEMSVWLRTREYAPGDVGPAGGLIFYVNPDYATDKWRYLEAAPFDQSAGAKWGCFRRQIAGARGTAVGTGQQNTRDMLAACPDPGTAAALCASLNVNGVGGWFLPSRDELTLLYRNLTATRVADFGEAGRADNFSYWASSQLTADMAAHVDFADLGRQHFDDKDFPRRVRAIRAF
;
A
#
# COMPACT_ATOMS: atom_id res chain seq x y z
N MET A 1 58.14 -8.83 9.15
CA MET A 1 57.74 -7.88 8.08
C MET A 1 57.38 -8.59 6.77
N THR A 2 56.91 -9.85 6.80
CA THR A 2 56.72 -10.68 5.58
C THR A 2 55.30 -11.24 5.42
N ILE A 3 54.38 -10.88 6.32
CA ILE A 3 52.95 -11.32 6.28
C ILE A 3 52.03 -10.28 5.61
N ALA A 4 52.37 -9.00 5.67
CA ALA A 4 51.54 -7.93 5.10
C ALA A 4 51.52 -7.88 3.55
N ARG A 5 52.50 -8.48 2.87
CA ARG A 5 52.57 -8.42 1.39
C ARG A 5 51.76 -9.52 0.70
N ARG A 6 51.43 -10.61 1.40
CA ARG A 6 50.60 -11.70 0.87
C ARG A 6 49.08 -11.41 1.01
N GLU A 7 48.70 -10.68 2.03
CA GLU A 7 47.31 -10.22 2.23
C GLU A 7 46.95 -9.07 1.29
N PHE A 8 47.92 -8.16 1.03
CA PHE A 8 47.72 -7.05 0.07
C PHE A 8 47.58 -7.54 -1.38
N LEU A 9 48.30 -8.58 -1.77
CA LEU A 9 48.19 -9.16 -3.12
C LEU A 9 46.91 -10.00 -3.30
N LYS A 10 46.34 -10.54 -2.24
CA LYS A 10 45.02 -11.20 -2.29
C LYS A 10 43.87 -10.20 -2.36
N ALA A 11 43.99 -9.04 -1.69
CA ALA A 11 42.99 -7.96 -1.76
C ALA A 11 43.03 -7.27 -3.13
N THR A 12 44.20 -7.09 -3.74
CA THR A 12 44.33 -6.48 -5.08
C THR A 12 43.86 -7.41 -6.21
N SER A 13 44.00 -8.72 -6.07
CA SER A 13 43.48 -9.68 -7.06
C SER A 13 41.96 -9.85 -6.96
N ALA A 14 41.37 -9.71 -5.77
CA ALA A 14 39.91 -9.69 -5.59
C ALA A 14 39.30 -8.38 -6.10
N ALA A 15 39.98 -7.25 -5.94
CA ALA A 15 39.53 -5.95 -6.48
C ALA A 15 39.66 -5.87 -8.02
N ALA A 16 40.69 -6.49 -8.59
CA ALA A 16 40.86 -6.58 -10.05
C ALA A 16 39.82 -7.54 -10.68
N GLY A 17 39.47 -8.62 -9.99
CA GLY A 17 38.40 -9.54 -10.42
C GLY A 17 37.03 -8.91 -10.35
N ALA A 18 36.75 -8.11 -9.31
CA ALA A 18 35.49 -7.40 -9.16
C ALA A 18 35.34 -6.26 -10.20
N THR A 19 36.45 -5.58 -10.54
CA THR A 19 36.47 -4.51 -11.57
C THR A 19 36.36 -5.09 -12.98
N ALA A 20 36.95 -6.27 -13.23
CA ALA A 20 36.79 -6.97 -14.52
C ALA A 20 35.40 -7.57 -14.69
N LEU A 21 34.78 -8.08 -13.60
CA LEU A 21 33.40 -8.58 -13.62
C LEU A 21 32.38 -7.44 -13.74
N SER A 22 32.65 -6.27 -13.11
CA SER A 22 31.82 -5.07 -13.27
C SER A 22 31.95 -4.44 -14.66
N ARG A 23 33.14 -4.51 -15.28
CA ARG A 23 33.37 -4.07 -16.66
C ARG A 23 32.72 -5.00 -17.66
N ALA A 24 32.85 -6.33 -17.50
CA ALA A 24 32.18 -7.32 -18.37
C ALA A 24 30.65 -7.31 -18.22
N LEU A 25 30.11 -6.98 -17.03
CA LEU A 25 28.69 -6.75 -16.79
C LEU A 25 28.26 -5.34 -17.27
N GLY A 26 29.16 -4.35 -17.27
CA GLY A 26 28.92 -3.01 -17.80
C GLY A 26 28.94 -2.98 -19.33
N GLU A 27 29.85 -3.67 -19.96
CA GLU A 27 29.97 -3.72 -21.43
C GLU A 27 28.81 -4.49 -22.11
N HIS A 28 28.09 -5.36 -21.37
CA HIS A 28 26.82 -5.97 -21.85
C HIS A 28 25.54 -5.12 -21.54
N LEU A 29 25.67 -4.01 -20.82
CA LEU A 29 24.56 -3.12 -20.44
C LEU A 29 24.63 -1.74 -21.11
N GLU A 30 25.73 -1.41 -21.82
CA GLU A 30 25.93 -0.08 -22.43
C GLU A 30 25.51 0.04 -23.91
N ALA A 31 25.01 -0.99 -24.55
CA ALA A 31 24.28 -0.82 -25.78
C ALA A 31 22.80 -0.57 -25.44
N SER A 32 22.39 0.70 -25.27
CA SER A 32 20.98 1.05 -25.40
C SER A 32 20.51 0.53 -26.75
N GLN A 33 19.74 -0.57 -26.74
CA GLN A 33 19.18 -1.14 -27.95
C GLN A 33 18.40 -0.03 -28.65
N ARG A 34 18.75 0.26 -29.92
CA ARG A 34 17.95 1.20 -30.70
C ARG A 34 16.55 0.64 -30.83
N PRO A 35 15.52 1.47 -30.86
CA PRO A 35 14.14 1.02 -30.98
C PRO A 35 13.91 0.08 -32.19
N GLU A 36 14.62 0.30 -33.28
CA GLU A 36 14.59 -0.52 -34.50
C GLU A 36 15.23 -1.90 -34.34
N ASP A 37 16.08 -2.09 -33.33
CA ASP A 37 16.80 -3.36 -33.09
C ASP A 37 16.00 -4.36 -32.25
N VAL A 38 14.88 -3.95 -31.63
CA VAL A 38 14.04 -4.82 -30.80
C VAL A 38 12.93 -5.44 -31.65
N ARG A 39 13.05 -6.71 -32.01
CA ARG A 39 12.07 -7.45 -32.81
C ARG A 39 11.43 -8.58 -31.99
N ILE A 40 10.13 -8.80 -32.15
CA ILE A 40 9.41 -9.91 -31.53
C ILE A 40 9.99 -11.28 -31.95
N THR A 41 10.54 -11.37 -33.17
CA THR A 41 11.15 -12.59 -33.75
C THR A 41 12.51 -12.95 -33.13
N ASP A 42 13.14 -12.04 -32.37
CA ASP A 42 14.47 -12.26 -31.78
C ASP A 42 14.42 -13.01 -30.44
N ALA A 43 13.25 -13.42 -30.01
CA ALA A 43 13.01 -14.09 -28.75
C ALA A 43 13.63 -15.51 -28.71
N ARG A 44 14.88 -15.61 -28.21
CA ARG A 44 15.63 -16.87 -28.09
C ARG A 44 15.63 -17.38 -26.66
N TYR A 45 14.68 -18.25 -26.32
CA TYR A 45 14.60 -18.93 -25.04
C TYR A 45 13.76 -20.21 -25.19
N ARG A 46 13.91 -21.11 -24.20
CA ARG A 46 13.04 -22.29 -24.06
C ARG A 46 12.00 -21.98 -22.97
N PRO A 47 10.72 -21.90 -23.30
CA PRO A 47 9.72 -21.56 -22.31
C PRO A 47 9.53 -22.68 -21.28
N LEU A 48 9.27 -22.27 -20.01
CA LEU A 48 8.74 -23.17 -18.99
C LEU A 48 7.21 -23.21 -19.12
N ALA A 49 6.62 -24.36 -18.83
CA ALA A 49 5.16 -24.51 -18.89
C ALA A 49 4.47 -23.63 -17.82
N ASP A 50 5.04 -23.55 -16.64
CA ASP A 50 4.55 -22.74 -15.53
C ASP A 50 5.65 -22.48 -14.47
N TYR A 51 5.27 -21.85 -13.37
CA TYR A 51 6.13 -21.58 -12.20
C TYR A 51 6.66 -22.87 -11.55
N PRO A 52 7.83 -22.83 -10.89
CA PRO A 52 8.37 -24.00 -10.18
C PRO A 52 7.51 -24.41 -8.96
N ILE A 53 6.83 -23.45 -8.35
CA ILE A 53 5.85 -23.69 -7.28
C ILE A 53 4.49 -23.28 -7.82
N GLN A 54 3.49 -24.14 -7.62
CA GLN A 54 2.12 -23.94 -8.13
C GLN A 54 1.18 -23.60 -6.97
N PRO A 55 0.30 -22.61 -7.10
CA PRO A 55 -0.76 -22.43 -6.13
C PRO A 55 -1.72 -23.61 -6.19
N LEU A 56 -2.28 -24.00 -5.05
CA LEU A 56 -3.42 -24.92 -5.08
C LEU A 56 -4.61 -24.17 -5.68
N PRO A 57 -5.40 -24.77 -6.61
CA PRO A 57 -6.59 -24.13 -7.14
C PRO A 57 -7.52 -23.67 -6.03
N PHE A 58 -8.04 -22.45 -6.11
CA PHE A 58 -8.89 -21.87 -5.06
C PHE A 58 -10.10 -22.75 -4.73
N SER A 59 -10.65 -23.47 -5.71
CA SER A 59 -11.78 -24.39 -5.56
C SER A 59 -11.44 -25.72 -4.86
N GLU A 60 -10.13 -26.01 -4.69
CA GLU A 60 -9.64 -27.19 -3.97
C GLU A 60 -9.27 -26.88 -2.51
N VAL A 61 -9.46 -25.63 -2.09
CA VAL A 61 -9.28 -25.18 -0.71
C VAL A 61 -10.64 -24.82 -0.13
N ARG A 62 -11.19 -25.70 0.70
CA ARG A 62 -12.47 -25.49 1.38
C ARG A 62 -12.25 -24.77 2.71
N LEU A 63 -12.53 -23.48 2.76
CA LEU A 63 -12.45 -22.69 4.00
C LEU A 63 -13.49 -23.15 5.02
N THR A 64 -13.10 -23.23 6.30
CA THR A 64 -13.95 -23.58 7.43
C THR A 64 -13.77 -22.63 8.61
N ASP A 65 -12.97 -21.58 8.44
CA ASP A 65 -12.62 -20.59 9.46
C ASP A 65 -13.74 -19.57 9.71
N THR A 66 -13.58 -18.80 10.78
CA THR A 66 -14.53 -17.74 11.18
C THR A 66 -14.07 -16.34 10.75
N PHE A 67 -12.95 -16.21 10.05
CA PHE A 67 -12.41 -14.92 9.61
C PHE A 67 -12.54 -14.71 8.09
N TRP A 68 -11.93 -15.59 7.26
CA TRP A 68 -11.94 -15.44 5.81
C TRP A 68 -13.21 -15.99 5.16
N LYS A 69 -13.69 -17.15 5.63
CA LYS A 69 -14.92 -17.76 5.07
C LYS A 69 -16.09 -16.78 5.07
N PRO A 70 -16.45 -16.09 6.18
CA PRO A 70 -17.56 -15.14 6.16
C PRO A 70 -17.38 -14.01 5.16
N LYS A 71 -16.14 -13.55 4.91
CA LYS A 71 -15.85 -12.50 3.93
C LYS A 71 -16.01 -12.99 2.49
N VAL A 72 -15.60 -14.22 2.21
CA VAL A 72 -15.81 -14.86 0.90
C VAL A 72 -17.29 -15.14 0.67
N ASP A 73 -18.03 -15.61 1.69
CA ASP A 73 -19.48 -15.84 1.63
C ASP A 73 -20.25 -14.52 1.37
N VAL A 74 -19.91 -13.43 2.09
CA VAL A 74 -20.49 -12.09 1.87
C VAL A 74 -20.15 -11.58 0.47
N ASN A 75 -18.93 -11.78 0.01
CA ASN A 75 -18.54 -11.41 -1.36
C ASN A 75 -19.41 -12.11 -2.40
N ALA A 76 -19.67 -13.40 -2.25
CA ALA A 76 -20.52 -14.18 -3.15
C ALA A 76 -22.00 -13.79 -3.07
N ALA A 77 -22.51 -13.56 -1.86
CA ALA A 77 -23.94 -13.33 -1.62
C ALA A 77 -24.39 -11.87 -1.78
N VAL A 78 -23.49 -10.90 -1.51
CA VAL A 78 -23.82 -9.48 -1.45
C VAL A 78 -23.00 -8.68 -2.47
N THR A 79 -21.66 -8.75 -2.38
CA THR A 79 -20.78 -7.80 -3.08
C THR A 79 -20.77 -8.03 -4.60
N ILE A 80 -20.60 -9.28 -5.06
CA ILE A 80 -20.63 -9.62 -6.50
C ILE A 80 -22.00 -9.31 -7.11
N PRO A 81 -23.15 -9.72 -6.54
CA PRO A 81 -24.46 -9.34 -7.04
C PRO A 81 -24.68 -7.81 -7.09
N LEU A 82 -24.15 -7.06 -6.11
CA LEU A 82 -24.22 -5.60 -6.11
C LEU A 82 -23.44 -5.02 -7.31
N GLU A 83 -22.21 -5.48 -7.54
CA GLU A 83 -21.37 -5.02 -8.66
C GLU A 83 -21.99 -5.37 -10.03
N VAL A 84 -22.57 -6.56 -10.18
CA VAL A 84 -23.26 -6.98 -11.42
C VAL A 84 -24.48 -6.09 -11.69
N ARG A 85 -25.32 -5.80 -10.65
CA ARG A 85 -26.51 -4.95 -10.80
C ARG A 85 -26.20 -3.54 -11.29
N LYS A 86 -25.07 -2.95 -10.93
CA LYS A 86 -24.66 -1.62 -11.41
C LYS A 86 -24.63 -1.52 -12.95
N PHE A 87 -24.34 -2.62 -13.62
CA PHE A 87 -24.27 -2.68 -15.08
C PHE A 87 -25.60 -3.13 -15.68
N VAL A 88 -26.23 -4.14 -15.10
CA VAL A 88 -27.51 -4.68 -15.59
C VAL A 88 -28.61 -3.62 -15.51
N ASP A 89 -28.73 -2.89 -14.38
CA ASP A 89 -29.70 -1.81 -14.19
C ASP A 89 -29.45 -0.61 -15.14
N GLY A 90 -28.21 -0.43 -15.62
CA GLY A 90 -27.83 0.58 -16.61
C GLY A 90 -27.86 0.09 -18.06
N GLU A 91 -28.46 -1.09 -18.34
CA GLU A 91 -28.50 -1.73 -19.65
C GLU A 91 -27.12 -1.91 -20.29
N ARG A 92 -26.09 -2.05 -19.47
CA ARG A 92 -24.70 -2.23 -19.89
C ARG A 92 -24.24 -3.66 -19.62
N GLY A 93 -23.39 -4.18 -20.50
CA GLY A 93 -22.69 -5.42 -20.25
C GLY A 93 -21.64 -5.25 -19.15
N PHE A 94 -21.52 -6.21 -18.25
CA PHE A 94 -20.43 -6.26 -17.27
C PHE A 94 -19.28 -7.12 -17.80
N GLY A 95 -18.06 -6.62 -17.74
CA GLY A 95 -16.87 -7.30 -18.26
C GLY A 95 -15.71 -7.29 -17.29
N GLY A 96 -14.53 -7.72 -17.75
CA GLY A 96 -13.28 -7.67 -17.03
C GLY A 96 -13.38 -8.31 -15.64
N ASN A 97 -12.92 -7.62 -14.63
CA ASN A 97 -12.79 -8.14 -13.27
C ASN A 97 -14.11 -8.60 -12.63
N ILE A 98 -15.25 -8.00 -12.98
CA ILE A 98 -16.56 -8.41 -12.44
C ILE A 98 -16.98 -9.75 -13.04
N LEU A 99 -16.81 -9.93 -14.35
CA LEU A 99 -17.11 -11.20 -14.99
C LEU A 99 -16.21 -12.32 -14.45
N GLU A 100 -14.92 -12.05 -14.27
CA GLU A 100 -14.00 -12.99 -13.63
C GLU A 100 -14.43 -13.35 -12.20
N ALA A 101 -14.78 -12.35 -11.38
CA ALA A 101 -15.27 -12.56 -10.01
C ALA A 101 -16.50 -13.45 -9.98
N ALA A 102 -17.46 -13.20 -10.88
CA ALA A 102 -18.67 -14.00 -10.98
C ALA A 102 -18.37 -15.46 -11.40
N ILE A 103 -17.50 -15.67 -12.39
CA ILE A 103 -17.06 -17.01 -12.83
C ILE A 103 -16.37 -17.76 -11.69
N LEU A 104 -15.44 -17.11 -10.97
CA LEU A 104 -14.75 -17.70 -9.83
C LEU A 104 -15.72 -18.07 -8.71
N SER A 105 -16.59 -17.13 -8.34
CA SER A 105 -17.57 -17.33 -7.26
C SER A 105 -18.55 -18.48 -7.54
N LEU A 106 -19.05 -18.57 -8.76
CA LEU A 106 -20.00 -19.63 -9.17
C LEU A 106 -19.41 -21.04 -9.03
N LYS A 107 -18.08 -21.19 -9.07
CA LYS A 107 -17.42 -22.49 -8.89
C LYS A 107 -17.59 -23.03 -7.47
N THR A 108 -17.62 -22.15 -6.47
CA THR A 108 -17.68 -22.53 -5.05
C THR A 108 -19.02 -22.14 -4.38
N HIS A 109 -19.73 -21.16 -4.94
CA HIS A 109 -21.01 -20.64 -4.46
C HIS A 109 -22.02 -20.62 -5.59
N PRO A 110 -22.66 -21.74 -5.91
CA PRO A 110 -23.64 -21.83 -6.98
C PRO A 110 -24.81 -20.84 -6.78
N ASN A 111 -25.11 -20.05 -7.81
CA ASN A 111 -26.20 -19.08 -7.84
C ASN A 111 -26.84 -19.09 -9.23
N PRO A 112 -28.04 -19.67 -9.43
CA PRO A 112 -28.66 -19.81 -10.73
C PRO A 112 -28.94 -18.47 -11.45
N THR A 113 -29.31 -17.42 -10.69
CA THR A 113 -29.56 -16.10 -11.25
C THR A 113 -28.26 -15.49 -11.80
N LEU A 114 -27.20 -15.50 -10.99
CA LEU A 114 -25.88 -15.01 -11.41
C LEU A 114 -25.34 -15.85 -12.57
N GLN A 115 -25.53 -17.16 -12.57
CA GLN A 115 -25.13 -18.05 -13.67
C GLN A 115 -25.79 -17.64 -15.00
N ALA A 116 -27.10 -17.40 -14.99
CA ALA A 116 -27.82 -16.97 -16.20
C ALA A 116 -27.30 -15.61 -16.74
N GLN A 117 -26.99 -14.66 -15.85
CA GLN A 117 -26.39 -13.36 -16.21
C GLN A 117 -24.99 -13.51 -16.81
N VAL A 118 -24.15 -14.35 -16.19
CA VAL A 118 -22.80 -14.66 -16.67
C VAL A 118 -22.86 -15.32 -18.05
N ASP A 119 -23.74 -16.28 -18.26
CA ASP A 119 -23.90 -16.97 -19.55
C ASP A 119 -24.38 -16.01 -20.64
N ALA A 120 -25.31 -15.11 -20.34
CA ALA A 120 -25.73 -14.05 -21.26
C ALA A 120 -24.58 -13.11 -21.63
N GLN A 121 -23.80 -12.69 -20.63
CA GLN A 121 -22.65 -11.83 -20.85
C GLN A 121 -21.56 -12.50 -21.69
N ILE A 122 -21.26 -13.77 -21.44
CA ILE A 122 -20.27 -14.54 -22.21
C ILE A 122 -20.73 -14.63 -23.68
N ARG A 123 -22.01 -14.94 -23.94
CA ARG A 123 -22.55 -14.98 -25.32
C ARG A 123 -22.41 -13.61 -26.02
N SER A 124 -22.77 -12.53 -25.33
CA SER A 124 -22.63 -11.17 -25.86
C SER A 124 -21.17 -10.82 -26.16
N THR A 125 -20.25 -11.12 -25.23
CA THR A 125 -18.83 -10.91 -25.41
C THR A 125 -18.26 -11.73 -26.57
N ALA A 126 -18.68 -12.98 -26.72
CA ALA A 126 -18.24 -13.84 -27.81
C ALA A 126 -18.68 -13.34 -29.21
N GLN A 127 -19.78 -12.60 -29.29
CA GLN A 127 -20.30 -12.03 -30.54
C GLN A 127 -19.73 -10.64 -30.86
N SER A 128 -19.18 -9.92 -29.91
CA SER A 128 -18.67 -8.55 -30.08
C SER A 128 -17.34 -8.55 -30.86
N ALA A 129 -17.11 -7.56 -31.73
CA ALA A 129 -15.86 -7.39 -32.47
C ALA A 129 -14.77 -6.73 -31.62
N GLY A 130 -14.22 -7.41 -30.61
CA GLY A 130 -13.11 -6.90 -29.80
C GLY A 130 -11.79 -6.95 -30.55
N ARG A 131 -10.97 -5.91 -30.45
CA ARG A 131 -9.59 -5.86 -30.97
C ARG A 131 -8.61 -5.76 -29.79
N GLY A 132 -7.37 -6.21 -30.01
CA GLY A 132 -6.30 -6.15 -28.99
C GLY A 132 -6.39 -7.28 -27.96
N ASN A 133 -5.64 -7.14 -26.86
CA ASN A 133 -5.49 -8.14 -25.82
C ASN A 133 -6.43 -7.96 -24.61
N SER A 134 -7.33 -6.99 -24.66
CA SER A 134 -8.33 -6.80 -23.62
C SER A 134 -9.28 -7.99 -23.58
N GLY A 135 -9.43 -8.61 -22.41
CA GLY A 135 -10.28 -9.77 -22.22
C GLY A 135 -9.55 -11.13 -22.23
N PHE A 136 -8.24 -11.17 -22.48
CA PHE A 136 -7.47 -12.43 -22.39
C PHE A 136 -7.51 -13.03 -20.96
N GLU A 137 -7.50 -12.21 -19.93
CA GLU A 137 -7.63 -12.68 -18.53
C GLU A 137 -8.99 -13.35 -18.31
N VAL A 138 -10.07 -12.73 -18.74
CA VAL A 138 -11.43 -13.31 -18.62
C VAL A 138 -11.53 -14.63 -19.39
N ALA A 139 -10.97 -14.68 -20.60
CA ALA A 139 -10.94 -15.89 -21.43
C ALA A 139 -10.16 -17.03 -20.76
N ALA A 140 -8.99 -16.71 -20.20
CA ALA A 140 -8.18 -17.65 -19.44
C ALA A 140 -8.90 -18.12 -18.16
N THR A 141 -9.52 -17.21 -17.42
CA THR A 141 -10.30 -17.53 -16.21
C THR A 141 -11.47 -18.43 -16.53
N LEU A 142 -12.25 -18.11 -17.57
CA LEU A 142 -13.39 -18.93 -17.98
C LEU A 142 -12.95 -20.36 -18.34
N PHE A 143 -11.92 -20.49 -19.16
CA PHE A 143 -11.40 -21.80 -19.55
C PHE A 143 -10.83 -22.58 -18.37
N ASN A 144 -10.01 -21.95 -17.53
CA ASN A 144 -9.40 -22.60 -16.37
C ASN A 144 -10.41 -23.10 -15.33
N VAL A 145 -11.51 -22.35 -15.12
CA VAL A 145 -12.53 -22.67 -14.10
C VAL A 145 -13.58 -23.64 -14.62
N THR A 146 -13.95 -23.54 -15.90
CA THR A 146 -15.13 -24.24 -16.46
C THR A 146 -14.81 -25.18 -17.64
N GLY A 147 -13.63 -25.06 -18.26
CA GLY A 147 -13.29 -25.78 -19.50
C GLY A 147 -13.92 -25.17 -20.77
N ARG A 148 -14.70 -24.09 -20.65
CA ARG A 148 -15.40 -23.43 -21.77
C ARG A 148 -14.41 -22.64 -22.64
N ARG A 149 -14.50 -22.80 -23.96
CA ARG A 149 -13.50 -22.30 -24.93
C ARG A 149 -13.94 -21.07 -25.71
N GLU A 150 -15.22 -20.69 -25.70
CA GLU A 150 -15.76 -19.67 -26.60
C GLU A 150 -15.06 -18.30 -26.51
N LEU A 151 -14.55 -17.90 -25.34
CA LEU A 151 -13.73 -16.71 -25.22
C LEU A 151 -12.24 -16.99 -25.47
N LEU A 152 -11.77 -18.21 -25.14
CA LEU A 152 -10.38 -18.60 -25.33
C LEU A 152 -10.00 -18.64 -26.81
N ASP A 153 -10.81 -19.29 -27.66
CA ASP A 153 -10.53 -19.41 -29.08
C ASP A 153 -10.48 -18.04 -29.78
N ARG A 154 -11.32 -17.13 -29.30
CA ARG A 154 -11.30 -15.74 -29.74
C ARG A 154 -10.05 -14.98 -29.26
N ALA A 155 -9.63 -15.16 -28.00
CA ALA A 155 -8.42 -14.56 -27.46
C ALA A 155 -7.18 -15.06 -28.22
N ILE A 156 -7.12 -16.34 -28.57
CA ILE A 156 -6.07 -16.93 -29.43
C ILE A 156 -6.03 -16.24 -30.78
N ALA A 157 -7.16 -16.11 -31.47
CA ALA A 157 -7.20 -15.46 -32.78
C ALA A 157 -6.75 -13.98 -32.71
N ALA A 158 -7.13 -13.26 -31.66
CA ALA A 158 -6.69 -11.88 -31.44
C ALA A 158 -5.18 -11.80 -31.14
N ALA A 159 -4.64 -12.73 -30.36
CA ALA A 159 -3.21 -12.79 -30.05
C ALA A 159 -2.37 -13.14 -31.30
N ASP A 160 -2.83 -14.06 -32.13
CA ASP A 160 -2.20 -14.39 -33.43
C ASP A 160 -2.15 -13.17 -34.35
N ALA A 161 -3.25 -12.41 -34.45
CA ALA A 161 -3.30 -11.19 -35.23
C ALA A 161 -2.31 -10.11 -34.72
N LEU A 162 -2.23 -9.91 -33.39
CA LEU A 162 -1.26 -9.02 -32.77
C LEU A 162 0.19 -9.47 -33.02
N TYR A 163 0.46 -10.76 -32.92
CA TYR A 163 1.78 -11.31 -33.20
C TYR A 163 2.22 -11.06 -34.63
N GLU A 164 1.32 -11.28 -35.60
CA GLU A 164 1.57 -11.00 -37.02
C GLU A 164 1.78 -9.50 -37.29
N GLU A 165 0.96 -8.65 -36.69
CA GLU A 165 1.11 -7.19 -36.77
C GLU A 165 2.48 -6.75 -36.27
N PHE A 166 2.88 -7.19 -35.09
CA PHE A 166 4.17 -6.81 -34.47
C PHE A 166 5.38 -7.36 -35.25
N THR A 167 5.22 -8.51 -35.91
CA THR A 167 6.26 -9.05 -36.76
C THR A 167 6.47 -8.16 -38.01
N LYS A 168 5.39 -7.59 -38.55
CA LYS A 168 5.42 -6.77 -39.77
C LYS A 168 5.79 -5.31 -39.49
N THR A 169 5.28 -4.71 -38.44
CA THR A 169 5.31 -3.26 -38.22
C THR A 169 6.25 -2.81 -37.12
N ASN A 170 6.57 -3.67 -36.16
CA ASN A 170 7.36 -3.35 -34.94
C ASN A 170 6.91 -2.03 -34.31
N PRO A 171 5.65 -1.90 -33.84
CA PRO A 171 5.12 -0.63 -33.36
C PRO A 171 5.82 -0.17 -32.06
N PRO A 172 5.92 1.15 -31.84
CA PRO A 172 6.43 1.66 -30.57
C PRO A 172 5.48 1.29 -29.41
N PHE A 173 6.02 1.26 -28.18
CA PHE A 173 5.16 1.08 -27.00
C PHE A 173 4.18 2.26 -26.89
N SER A 174 2.91 1.96 -26.94
CA SER A 174 1.81 2.92 -26.81
C SER A 174 0.81 2.52 -25.74
N GLY A 175 1.01 1.38 -25.07
CA GLY A 175 -0.04 0.62 -24.49
C GLY A 175 -0.13 0.50 -23.00
N GLY A 176 -0.96 -0.45 -22.65
CA GLY A 176 -1.48 -0.66 -21.33
C GLY A 176 -0.50 -1.33 -20.38
N GLU A 177 -0.79 -1.14 -19.13
CA GLU A 177 0.00 -1.66 -18.05
C GLU A 177 -0.15 -3.16 -17.87
N ARG A 178 -1.25 -3.72 -18.39
CA ARG A 178 -1.60 -5.15 -18.24
C ARG A 178 -1.39 -5.99 -19.51
N ASP A 179 -0.90 -5.40 -20.59
CA ASP A 179 -0.76 -6.09 -21.87
C ASP A 179 0.08 -7.37 -21.76
N ALA A 180 1.21 -7.29 -21.08
CA ALA A 180 2.06 -8.45 -20.85
C ALA A 180 1.40 -9.49 -19.93
N ILE A 181 0.69 -9.08 -18.87
CA ILE A 181 -0.06 -10.00 -17.99
C ILE A 181 -1.11 -10.76 -18.79
N ASN A 182 -1.88 -10.06 -19.62
CA ASN A 182 -2.92 -10.65 -20.47
C ASN A 182 -2.35 -11.75 -21.38
N CYS A 183 -1.23 -11.46 -22.04
CA CYS A 183 -0.56 -12.42 -22.91
C CYS A 183 0.02 -13.62 -22.12
N VAL A 184 0.57 -13.39 -20.93
CA VAL A 184 1.05 -14.48 -20.06
C VAL A 184 -0.10 -15.40 -19.61
N GLN A 185 -1.26 -14.83 -19.23
CA GLN A 185 -2.41 -15.66 -18.86
C GLN A 185 -2.85 -16.55 -20.04
N LEU A 186 -2.85 -15.99 -21.24
CA LEU A 186 -3.18 -16.77 -22.45
C LEU A 186 -2.12 -17.85 -22.71
N TYR A 187 -0.82 -17.53 -22.56
CA TYR A 187 0.27 -18.52 -22.67
C TYR A 187 0.08 -19.71 -21.72
N ARG A 188 -0.27 -19.45 -20.48
CA ARG A 188 -0.45 -20.51 -19.47
C ARG A 188 -1.61 -21.46 -19.80
N MET A 189 -2.60 -21.00 -20.59
CA MET A 189 -3.73 -21.83 -21.05
C MET A 189 -3.42 -22.59 -22.33
N THR A 190 -2.57 -22.03 -23.20
CA THR A 190 -2.35 -22.57 -24.55
C THR A 190 -0.98 -23.24 -24.73
N HIS A 191 0.01 -22.84 -23.91
CA HIS A 191 1.44 -23.17 -24.07
C HIS A 191 2.01 -22.78 -25.46
N ASP A 192 1.31 -21.89 -26.21
CA ASP A 192 1.83 -21.36 -27.46
C ASP A 192 2.85 -20.26 -27.17
N LYS A 193 4.11 -20.50 -27.59
CA LYS A 193 5.22 -19.57 -27.37
C LYS A 193 4.95 -18.16 -27.90
N LYS A 194 4.17 -18.01 -28.98
CA LYS A 194 3.82 -16.68 -29.53
C LYS A 194 3.19 -15.76 -28.47
N HIS A 195 2.36 -16.29 -27.60
CA HIS A 195 1.72 -15.51 -26.54
C HIS A 195 2.73 -15.02 -25.49
N LEU A 196 3.75 -15.82 -25.20
CA LEU A 196 4.84 -15.42 -24.30
C LEU A 196 5.80 -14.44 -25.00
N ASP A 197 6.04 -14.61 -26.29
CA ASP A 197 6.82 -13.67 -27.10
C ASP A 197 6.14 -12.28 -27.14
N LEU A 198 4.81 -12.22 -27.27
CA LEU A 198 4.05 -10.97 -27.16
C LEU A 198 4.25 -10.32 -25.78
N ALA A 199 4.11 -11.09 -24.70
CA ALA A 199 4.30 -10.58 -23.34
C ALA A 199 5.71 -9.99 -23.15
N LYS A 200 6.73 -10.73 -23.60
CA LYS A 200 8.13 -10.28 -23.56
C LYS A 200 8.33 -9.01 -24.39
N HIS A 201 7.79 -8.98 -25.61
CA HIS A 201 7.94 -7.85 -26.51
C HIS A 201 7.33 -6.57 -25.95
N TYR A 202 6.14 -6.63 -25.35
CA TYR A 202 5.55 -5.47 -24.64
C TYR A 202 6.46 -4.90 -23.54
N LEU A 203 7.25 -5.74 -22.86
CA LEU A 203 8.23 -5.29 -21.87
C LEU A 203 9.48 -4.72 -22.54
N ASP A 204 9.99 -5.35 -23.60
CA ASP A 204 11.21 -4.95 -24.26
C ASP A 204 11.12 -3.58 -24.93
N ILE A 205 9.97 -3.27 -25.53
CA ILE A 205 9.74 -1.97 -26.19
C ILE A 205 9.34 -0.87 -25.21
N ARG A 206 8.99 -1.20 -23.95
CA ARG A 206 8.57 -0.20 -22.97
C ARG A 206 9.75 0.62 -22.49
N GLY A 207 9.63 1.95 -22.66
CA GLY A 207 10.63 2.91 -22.20
C GLY A 207 11.80 3.11 -23.17
N LEU A 208 11.74 2.54 -24.36
CA LEU A 208 12.63 2.92 -25.46
C LEU A 208 12.35 4.37 -25.90
N GLU A 209 13.29 4.98 -26.62
CA GLU A 209 13.19 6.40 -26.98
C GLU A 209 11.96 6.74 -27.82
N ASN A 210 11.48 5.81 -28.64
CA ASN A 210 10.29 5.95 -29.47
C ASN A 210 8.96 5.62 -28.74
N SER A 211 8.97 5.28 -27.44
CA SER A 211 7.75 5.02 -26.67
C SER A 211 6.82 6.23 -26.67
N VAL A 212 5.54 6.03 -26.96
CA VAL A 212 4.52 7.09 -26.94
C VAL A 212 4.22 7.49 -25.48
N ASN A 213 4.06 8.80 -25.24
CA ASN A 213 3.75 9.34 -23.88
C ASN A 213 4.72 8.88 -22.80
N ARG A 214 6.00 8.90 -23.09
CA ARG A 214 7.07 8.46 -22.18
C ARG A 214 7.05 9.25 -20.87
N SER A 215 6.80 8.55 -19.75
CA SER A 215 6.66 9.21 -18.44
C SER A 215 7.03 8.27 -17.27
N ARG A 216 7.33 8.87 -16.11
CA ARG A 216 7.46 8.11 -14.85
C ARG A 216 6.10 7.55 -14.40
N HIS A 217 5.00 8.21 -14.72
CA HIS A 217 3.66 7.82 -14.27
C HIS A 217 3.27 6.43 -14.80
N ASN A 218 3.55 6.13 -16.07
CA ASN A 218 3.27 4.84 -16.71
C ASN A 218 4.50 3.92 -16.82
N GLN A 219 5.58 4.21 -16.08
CA GLN A 219 6.85 3.44 -16.05
C GLN A 219 7.53 3.26 -17.41
N SER A 220 7.31 4.18 -18.37
CA SER A 220 7.98 4.17 -19.68
C SER A 220 9.11 5.22 -19.78
N TYR A 221 9.57 5.79 -18.67
CA TYR A 221 10.60 6.83 -18.65
C TYR A 221 12.01 6.34 -19.02
N LYS A 222 12.26 5.03 -18.93
CA LYS A 222 13.46 4.33 -19.38
C LYS A 222 13.17 2.84 -19.56
N PRO A 223 14.02 2.08 -20.27
CA PRO A 223 13.86 0.64 -20.45
C PRO A 223 13.59 -0.09 -19.13
N VAL A 224 12.65 -1.04 -19.14
CA VAL A 224 12.17 -1.68 -17.91
C VAL A 224 13.26 -2.45 -17.17
N LEU A 225 14.23 -3.04 -17.90
CA LEU A 225 15.33 -3.79 -17.30
C LEU A 225 16.34 -2.90 -16.57
N GLU A 226 16.31 -1.59 -16.79
CA GLU A 226 17.15 -0.61 -16.10
C GLU A 226 16.46 0.00 -14.86
N GLN A 227 15.17 -0.24 -14.70
CA GLN A 227 14.41 0.31 -13.58
C GLN A 227 14.76 -0.40 -12.27
N ARG A 228 14.92 0.40 -11.19
CA ARG A 228 15.30 -0.09 -9.85
C ARG A 228 14.41 0.50 -8.76
N GLU A 229 13.57 1.46 -9.11
CA GLU A 229 12.70 2.21 -8.18
C GLU A 229 11.23 1.98 -8.53
N ALA A 230 10.41 1.84 -7.50
CA ALA A 230 8.95 1.90 -7.63
C ALA A 230 8.53 3.37 -7.80
N VAL A 231 8.00 3.72 -8.97
CA VAL A 231 7.64 5.11 -9.33
C VAL A 231 6.33 5.16 -10.12
N GLY A 232 5.75 6.34 -10.19
CA GLY A 232 4.53 6.61 -10.94
C GLY A 232 3.30 5.93 -10.33
N HIS A 233 2.30 5.68 -11.12
CA HIS A 233 1.04 5.06 -10.69
C HIS A 233 1.29 3.70 -10.02
N ALA A 234 0.80 3.53 -8.77
CA ALA A 234 1.17 2.39 -7.93
C ALA A 234 0.62 1.05 -8.47
N VAL A 235 -0.62 1.04 -8.99
CA VAL A 235 -1.22 -0.16 -9.61
C VAL A 235 -0.42 -0.55 -10.85
N ASN A 236 -0.09 0.41 -11.71
CA ASN A 236 0.64 0.16 -12.97
C ASN A 236 2.06 -0.34 -12.69
N CYS A 237 2.72 0.24 -11.69
CA CYS A 237 4.05 -0.19 -11.27
C CYS A 237 4.02 -1.63 -10.71
N ALA A 238 3.02 -1.97 -9.88
CA ALA A 238 2.83 -3.33 -9.40
C ALA A 238 2.52 -4.30 -10.55
N SER A 239 1.68 -3.90 -11.52
CA SER A 239 1.38 -4.68 -12.74
C SER A 239 2.62 -4.92 -13.59
N LEU A 240 3.47 -3.89 -13.75
CA LEU A 240 4.76 -4.06 -14.44
C LEU A 240 5.65 -5.07 -13.72
N MET A 241 5.76 -5.00 -12.39
CA MET A 241 6.55 -5.96 -11.61
C MET A 241 6.00 -7.39 -11.72
N VAL A 242 4.66 -7.57 -11.77
CA VAL A 242 4.04 -8.88 -12.06
C VAL A 242 4.46 -9.37 -13.43
N SER A 243 4.34 -8.54 -14.47
CA SER A 243 4.73 -8.87 -15.84
C SER A 243 6.19 -9.27 -15.95
N LEU A 244 7.09 -8.50 -15.31
CA LEU A 244 8.52 -8.80 -15.25
C LEU A 244 8.81 -10.12 -14.54
N THR A 245 8.08 -10.42 -13.46
CA THR A 245 8.21 -11.69 -12.74
C THR A 245 7.75 -12.85 -13.60
N ASP A 246 6.54 -12.75 -14.19
CA ASP A 246 5.96 -13.78 -15.05
C ASP A 246 6.87 -14.08 -16.24
N VAL A 247 7.28 -13.06 -17.01
CA VAL A 247 8.17 -13.23 -18.16
C VAL A 247 9.53 -13.76 -17.74
N GLY A 248 10.11 -13.24 -16.65
CA GLY A 248 11.40 -13.68 -16.13
C GLY A 248 11.41 -15.16 -15.77
N VAL A 249 10.35 -15.65 -15.14
CA VAL A 249 10.21 -17.08 -14.76
C VAL A 249 9.95 -17.94 -16.00
N LEU A 250 8.94 -17.61 -16.80
CA LEU A 250 8.49 -18.47 -17.89
C LEU A 250 9.50 -18.53 -19.05
N THR A 251 10.30 -17.49 -19.25
CA THR A 251 11.39 -17.49 -20.25
C THR A 251 12.73 -18.00 -19.70
N GLY A 252 12.89 -18.05 -18.36
CA GLY A 252 14.18 -18.30 -17.70
C GLY A 252 15.17 -17.14 -17.77
N LEU A 253 14.76 -15.97 -18.28
CA LEU A 253 15.60 -14.79 -18.45
C LEU A 253 15.69 -13.97 -17.14
N LYS A 254 16.73 -14.20 -16.38
CA LYS A 254 16.95 -13.59 -15.04
C LYS A 254 16.83 -12.06 -14.98
N PRO A 255 17.25 -11.24 -15.97
CA PRO A 255 17.20 -9.78 -15.87
C PRO A 255 15.79 -9.22 -15.55
N TYR A 256 14.72 -9.84 -16.06
CA TYR A 256 13.35 -9.42 -15.77
C TYR A 256 13.00 -9.61 -14.29
N LEU A 257 13.30 -10.80 -13.74
CA LEU A 257 13.08 -11.08 -12.32
C LEU A 257 13.92 -10.16 -11.43
N THR A 258 15.18 -9.89 -11.82
CA THR A 258 16.06 -8.98 -11.10
C THR A 258 15.51 -7.55 -11.05
N ALA A 259 14.97 -7.04 -12.15
CA ALA A 259 14.34 -5.73 -12.20
C ALA A 259 13.09 -5.66 -11.29
N ALA A 260 12.21 -6.69 -11.36
CA ALA A 260 11.03 -6.79 -10.49
C ALA A 260 11.42 -6.80 -9.00
N GLN A 261 12.41 -7.60 -8.61
CA GLN A 261 12.88 -7.68 -7.22
C GLN A 261 13.54 -6.40 -6.72
N ALA A 262 14.24 -5.67 -7.60
CA ALA A 262 14.83 -4.38 -7.24
C ALA A 262 13.75 -3.32 -6.96
N MET A 263 12.75 -3.22 -7.83
CA MET A 263 11.60 -2.31 -7.65
C MET A 263 10.77 -2.70 -6.42
N TRP A 264 10.53 -4.00 -6.21
CA TRP A 264 9.88 -4.52 -5.00
C TRP A 264 10.64 -4.12 -3.72
N THR A 265 11.97 -4.25 -3.74
CA THR A 265 12.82 -3.89 -2.60
C THR A 265 12.68 -2.40 -2.28
N ASP A 266 12.72 -1.53 -3.29
CA ASP A 266 12.52 -0.09 -3.09
C ASP A 266 11.12 0.22 -2.51
N ALA A 267 10.06 -0.44 -3.03
CA ALA A 267 8.71 -0.28 -2.52
C ALA A 267 8.60 -0.69 -1.04
N VAL A 268 9.05 -1.89 -0.68
CA VAL A 268 8.87 -2.46 0.67
C VAL A 268 9.75 -1.77 1.71
N THR A 269 10.98 -1.39 1.34
CA THR A 269 11.93 -0.82 2.30
C THR A 269 11.81 0.68 2.48
N ARG A 270 11.05 1.40 1.62
CA ARG A 270 11.03 2.87 1.60
C ARG A 270 9.67 3.51 1.35
N LYS A 271 8.68 2.78 0.78
CA LYS A 271 7.46 3.40 0.22
C LYS A 271 6.16 2.66 0.56
N MET A 272 6.21 1.64 1.40
CA MET A 272 5.05 0.86 1.84
C MET A 272 4.55 1.35 3.20
N TYR A 273 3.26 1.54 3.36
CA TYR A 273 2.63 1.83 4.64
C TYR A 273 2.63 0.61 5.57
N ILE A 274 2.51 0.85 6.88
CA ILE A 274 2.45 -0.22 7.90
C ILE A 274 1.29 -1.19 7.64
N THR A 275 0.22 -0.73 7.01
CA THR A 275 -0.95 -1.53 6.60
C THR A 275 -0.71 -2.39 5.36
N GLY A 276 0.49 -2.34 4.76
CA GLY A 276 0.81 -3.01 3.50
C GLY A 276 0.36 -2.25 2.24
N GLY A 277 -0.31 -1.11 2.40
CA GLY A 277 -0.71 -0.25 1.29
C GLY A 277 0.47 0.42 0.60
N ILE A 278 0.35 0.71 -0.68
CA ILE A 278 1.33 1.43 -1.50
C ILE A 278 0.66 2.57 -2.27
N GLY A 279 1.47 3.58 -2.67
CA GLY A 279 0.95 4.80 -3.29
C GLY A 279 0.64 5.89 -2.27
N THR A 280 1.25 7.07 -2.42
CA THR A 280 1.21 8.13 -1.39
C THR A 280 0.66 9.44 -1.93
N THR A 281 0.61 9.62 -3.26
CA THR A 281 0.23 10.89 -3.89
C THR A 281 -1.20 10.83 -4.45
N GLY A 282 -1.88 11.97 -4.47
CA GLY A 282 -3.25 12.10 -4.96
C GLY A 282 -3.46 11.79 -6.45
N ASN A 283 -2.37 11.61 -7.22
CA ASN A 283 -2.40 11.08 -8.58
C ASN A 283 -2.12 9.57 -8.64
N GLU A 284 -2.48 8.83 -7.59
CA GLU A 284 -2.39 7.36 -7.47
C GLU A 284 -0.96 6.82 -7.50
N GLY A 285 0.04 7.69 -7.26
CA GLY A 285 1.44 7.38 -7.49
C GLY A 285 2.26 7.14 -6.23
N PHE A 286 3.43 6.54 -6.45
CA PHE A 286 4.49 6.52 -5.45
C PHE A 286 5.07 7.92 -5.22
N GLY A 287 5.22 8.31 -3.96
CA GLY A 287 5.94 9.51 -3.54
C GLY A 287 7.45 9.28 -3.46
N LYS A 288 8.14 10.26 -2.88
CA LYS A 288 9.57 10.15 -2.54
C LYS A 288 9.77 9.05 -1.48
N ALA A 289 10.97 8.48 -1.44
CA ALA A 289 11.35 7.51 -0.41
C ALA A 289 11.09 8.08 1.00
N TYR A 290 10.48 7.30 1.87
CA TYR A 290 10.10 7.63 3.26
C TYR A 290 9.04 8.74 3.42
N ALA A 291 8.50 9.29 2.33
CA ALA A 291 7.37 10.20 2.38
C ALA A 291 6.08 9.38 2.47
N LEU A 292 5.63 9.12 3.68
CA LEU A 292 4.46 8.28 3.99
C LEU A 292 3.47 9.05 4.87
N PRO A 293 2.80 10.08 4.32
CA PRO A 293 1.86 10.91 5.06
C PRO A 293 0.65 10.08 5.52
N ASN A 294 0.14 10.36 6.73
CA ASN A 294 -0.97 9.61 7.31
C ASN A 294 -2.34 10.13 6.84
N LEU A 295 -2.59 11.43 6.95
CA LEU A 295 -3.87 12.08 6.61
C LEU A 295 -4.12 12.15 5.11
N SER A 296 -3.07 12.29 4.30
CA SER A 296 -3.16 12.32 2.84
C SER A 296 -2.70 11.01 2.19
N ALA A 297 -2.53 9.93 2.97
CA ALA A 297 -2.22 8.63 2.44
C ALA A 297 -3.21 8.25 1.34
N TYR A 298 -2.70 7.83 0.19
CA TYR A 298 -3.59 7.35 -0.88
C TYR A 298 -3.87 5.86 -0.70
N ALA A 299 -2.84 5.02 -0.67
CA ALA A 299 -2.91 3.59 -0.37
C ALA A 299 -4.13 2.91 -1.04
N GLU A 300 -4.23 3.06 -2.36
CA GLU A 300 -5.36 2.60 -3.17
C GLU A 300 -5.65 1.11 -2.97
N THR A 301 -6.92 0.76 -2.90
CA THR A 301 -7.33 -0.65 -2.78
C THR A 301 -6.82 -1.50 -3.96
N CYS A 302 -6.90 -1.02 -5.21
CA CYS A 302 -6.34 -1.74 -6.36
C CYS A 302 -4.84 -1.96 -6.25
N ALA A 303 -4.10 -0.97 -5.71
CA ALA A 303 -2.65 -1.05 -5.62
C ALA A 303 -2.20 -2.16 -4.66
N VAL A 304 -2.83 -2.31 -3.50
CA VAL A 304 -2.50 -3.41 -2.57
C VAL A 304 -2.91 -4.78 -3.12
N LEU A 305 -4.03 -4.89 -3.87
CA LEU A 305 -4.45 -6.14 -4.48
C LEU A 305 -3.46 -6.60 -5.56
N MET A 306 -3.00 -5.68 -6.41
CA MET A 306 -1.98 -5.99 -7.42
C MET A 306 -0.63 -6.28 -6.75
N PHE A 307 -0.30 -5.57 -5.66
CA PHE A 307 0.92 -5.84 -4.90
C PHE A 307 0.89 -7.19 -4.17
N ALA A 308 -0.27 -7.61 -3.68
CA ALA A 308 -0.48 -8.95 -3.14
C ALA A 308 -0.28 -10.03 -4.23
N THR A 309 -0.80 -9.79 -5.43
CA THR A 309 -0.57 -10.64 -6.61
C THR A 309 0.92 -10.75 -6.95
N LEU A 310 1.64 -9.63 -6.97
CA LEU A 310 3.10 -9.61 -7.18
C LEU A 310 3.83 -10.44 -6.11
N ASN A 311 3.52 -10.23 -4.84
CA ASN A 311 4.16 -10.97 -3.75
C ASN A 311 3.91 -12.47 -3.87
N HIS A 312 2.69 -12.87 -4.23
CA HIS A 312 2.39 -14.28 -4.49
C HIS A 312 3.20 -14.83 -5.67
N ARG A 313 3.33 -14.08 -6.79
CA ARG A 313 4.14 -14.48 -7.95
C ARG A 313 5.63 -14.61 -7.59
N LEU A 314 6.18 -13.66 -6.85
CA LEU A 314 7.57 -13.72 -6.39
C LEU A 314 7.82 -14.91 -5.45
N PHE A 315 6.84 -15.24 -4.59
CA PHE A 315 6.90 -16.47 -3.80
C PHE A 315 6.89 -17.72 -4.68
N LEU A 316 5.97 -17.82 -5.65
CA LEU A 316 5.90 -18.97 -6.56
C LEU A 316 7.20 -19.15 -7.39
N ALA A 317 7.89 -18.04 -7.68
CA ALA A 317 9.17 -18.03 -8.39
C ALA A 317 10.35 -18.48 -7.53
N THR A 318 10.34 -18.19 -6.22
CA THR A 318 11.53 -18.27 -5.37
C THR A 318 11.40 -19.19 -4.16
N GLY A 319 10.19 -19.43 -3.69
CA GLY A 319 9.91 -20.13 -2.43
C GLY A 319 10.20 -19.30 -1.17
N ASP A 320 10.47 -17.97 -1.30
CA ASP A 320 10.87 -17.13 -0.18
C ASP A 320 9.63 -16.55 0.53
N GLY A 321 9.44 -16.93 1.78
CA GLY A 321 8.32 -16.55 2.64
C GLY A 321 8.23 -15.06 2.97
N LYS A 322 9.29 -14.28 2.76
CA LYS A 322 9.23 -12.82 2.94
C LYS A 322 8.19 -12.15 2.03
N TYR A 323 7.95 -12.71 0.86
CA TYR A 323 6.91 -12.23 -0.04
C TYR A 323 5.51 -12.53 0.52
N ILE A 324 5.34 -13.70 1.14
CA ILE A 324 4.08 -14.03 1.83
C ILE A 324 3.87 -13.13 3.06
N ASP A 325 4.93 -12.75 3.79
CA ASP A 325 4.82 -11.80 4.91
C ASP A 325 4.26 -10.43 4.46
N VAL A 326 4.72 -9.92 3.30
CA VAL A 326 4.21 -8.67 2.72
C VAL A 326 2.77 -8.84 2.19
N MET A 327 2.49 -9.94 1.50
CA MET A 327 1.14 -10.29 1.03
C MET A 327 0.16 -10.36 2.19
N GLU A 328 0.46 -11.13 3.23
CA GLU A 328 -0.37 -11.30 4.43
C GLU A 328 -0.69 -9.95 5.07
N ARG A 329 0.31 -9.09 5.29
CA ARG A 329 0.10 -7.73 5.82
C ARG A 329 -0.86 -6.92 4.95
N GLY A 330 -0.67 -6.91 3.65
CA GLY A 330 -1.53 -6.19 2.71
C GLY A 330 -2.98 -6.67 2.72
N ILE A 331 -3.20 -7.98 2.65
CA ILE A 331 -4.56 -8.53 2.55
C ILE A 331 -5.33 -8.46 3.86
N TYR A 332 -4.69 -8.67 5.01
CA TYR A 332 -5.35 -8.58 6.33
C TYR A 332 -5.67 -7.15 6.76
N ASN A 333 -5.06 -6.14 6.15
CA ASN A 333 -5.24 -4.75 6.55
C ASN A 333 -5.79 -3.88 5.42
N ASN A 334 -4.93 -3.42 4.49
CA ASN A 334 -5.33 -2.43 3.48
C ASN A 334 -6.37 -2.97 2.48
N ALA A 335 -6.25 -4.24 2.04
CA ALA A 335 -7.21 -4.81 1.11
C ALA A 335 -8.60 -4.98 1.74
N LEU A 336 -8.68 -5.56 2.96
CA LEU A 336 -9.94 -5.70 3.69
C LEU A 336 -10.53 -4.35 4.12
N SER A 337 -9.71 -3.31 4.32
CA SER A 337 -10.21 -1.95 4.53
C SER A 337 -10.98 -1.44 3.31
N GLY A 338 -10.72 -1.95 2.11
CA GLY A 338 -11.40 -1.57 0.88
C GLY A 338 -12.89 -1.89 0.83
N VAL A 339 -13.42 -2.76 1.70
CA VAL A 339 -14.82 -3.16 1.74
C VAL A 339 -15.40 -3.07 3.14
N SER A 340 -16.68 -2.72 3.27
CA SER A 340 -17.41 -2.74 4.54
C SER A 340 -17.57 -4.17 5.08
N ALA A 341 -17.83 -4.27 6.37
CA ALA A 341 -18.15 -5.55 6.99
C ALA A 341 -19.41 -6.22 6.37
N GLY A 342 -20.36 -5.41 5.88
CA GLY A 342 -21.55 -5.89 5.18
C GLY A 342 -21.35 -6.21 3.69
N GLY A 343 -20.20 -5.85 3.10
CA GLY A 343 -19.90 -6.12 1.69
C GLY A 343 -20.55 -5.17 0.68
N ASP A 344 -21.21 -4.12 1.14
CA ASP A 344 -22.05 -3.24 0.32
C ASP A 344 -21.48 -1.84 0.10
N ARG A 345 -20.39 -1.50 0.79
CA ARG A 345 -19.73 -0.18 0.74
C ARG A 345 -18.23 -0.33 0.60
N PHE A 346 -17.59 0.66 0.00
CA PHE A 346 -16.19 0.54 -0.43
C PHE A 346 -15.36 1.75 -0.04
N PHE A 347 -14.03 1.53 0.09
CA PHE A 347 -13.02 2.56 0.02
C PHE A 347 -12.17 2.39 -1.24
N TYR A 348 -11.95 3.50 -1.94
CA TYR A 348 -10.93 3.61 -2.97
C TYR A 348 -9.57 3.88 -2.31
N VAL A 349 -9.52 4.93 -1.49
CA VAL A 349 -8.36 5.43 -0.75
C VAL A 349 -8.42 4.92 0.69
N ASN A 350 -7.31 4.35 1.19
CA ASN A 350 -7.22 3.81 2.54
C ASN A 350 -6.25 4.65 3.38
N ARG A 351 -6.75 5.62 4.11
CA ARG A 351 -5.96 6.53 4.93
C ARG A 351 -5.45 5.87 6.21
N LEU A 352 -4.34 6.41 6.75
CA LEU A 352 -3.79 5.99 8.04
C LEU A 352 -4.20 6.93 9.18
N ALA A 353 -4.80 8.05 8.85
CA ALA A 353 -5.47 8.96 9.78
C ALA A 353 -6.62 9.67 9.07
N SER A 354 -7.71 9.96 9.77
CA SER A 354 -8.86 10.71 9.27
C SER A 354 -9.23 11.82 10.25
N ALA A 355 -9.56 12.99 9.73
CA ALA A 355 -10.06 14.11 10.53
C ALA A 355 -11.59 14.08 10.76
N GLY A 356 -12.27 13.07 10.22
CA GLY A 356 -13.71 12.91 10.40
C GLY A 356 -14.58 13.91 9.66
N ASP A 357 -14.07 14.58 8.63
CA ASP A 357 -14.73 15.65 7.88
C ASP A 357 -15.73 15.16 6.79
N GLY A 358 -16.04 13.87 6.79
CA GLY A 358 -16.97 13.26 5.84
C GLY A 358 -16.36 12.83 4.50
N ARG A 359 -15.08 13.18 4.20
CA ARG A 359 -14.38 12.69 3.01
C ARG A 359 -14.06 11.21 3.07
N ASP A 360 -13.91 10.69 4.28
CA ASP A 360 -13.53 9.31 4.56
C ASP A 360 -14.78 8.50 4.95
N LEU A 361 -15.83 8.60 4.14
CA LEU A 361 -17.00 7.74 4.21
C LEU A 361 -16.89 6.59 3.23
N ARG A 362 -17.37 5.41 3.62
CA ARG A 362 -17.53 4.29 2.71
C ARG A 362 -18.71 4.54 1.78
N TRP A 363 -18.51 4.35 0.48
CA TRP A 363 -19.52 4.63 -0.55
C TRP A 363 -20.41 3.42 -0.80
N GLU A 364 -21.71 3.66 -0.92
CA GLU A 364 -22.69 2.63 -1.28
C GLU A 364 -22.63 2.24 -2.76
N ARG A 365 -22.32 3.22 -3.61
CA ARG A 365 -22.15 3.04 -5.05
C ARG A 365 -20.87 3.73 -5.47
N ALA A 366 -19.85 2.96 -5.72
CA ALA A 366 -18.77 3.44 -6.55
C ALA A 366 -19.27 3.43 -8.00
N SER A 367 -19.38 4.60 -8.62
CA SER A 367 -19.57 4.69 -10.07
C SER A 367 -18.31 4.16 -10.74
N LEU A 368 -18.41 3.25 -11.70
CA LEU A 368 -17.36 2.83 -12.66
C LEU A 368 -15.89 2.78 -12.14
N GLU A 369 -15.68 2.72 -10.83
CA GLU A 369 -14.36 2.68 -10.24
C GLU A 369 -13.74 1.28 -10.30
N CYS A 370 -12.41 1.22 -10.45
CA CYS A 370 -11.71 -0.05 -10.64
C CYS A 370 -11.61 -0.89 -9.36
N CYS A 371 -11.66 -0.26 -8.16
CA CYS A 371 -11.36 -0.94 -6.90
C CYS A 371 -12.39 -2.00 -6.49
N PRO A 372 -13.72 -1.74 -6.49
CA PRO A 372 -14.69 -2.77 -6.15
C PRO A 372 -14.61 -4.00 -7.07
N PRO A 373 -14.54 -3.88 -8.42
CA PRO A 373 -14.38 -5.03 -9.31
C PRO A 373 -13.10 -5.85 -9.06
N ASN A 374 -11.98 -5.19 -8.77
CA ASN A 374 -10.73 -5.88 -8.44
C ASN A 374 -10.83 -6.61 -7.10
N LEU A 375 -11.48 -6.00 -6.11
CA LEU A 375 -11.64 -6.55 -4.77
C LEU A 375 -12.54 -7.80 -4.77
N VAL A 376 -13.70 -7.75 -5.46
CA VAL A 376 -14.61 -8.91 -5.54
C VAL A 376 -13.95 -10.10 -6.23
N ARG A 377 -13.14 -9.85 -7.28
CA ARG A 377 -12.35 -10.88 -7.94
C ARG A 377 -11.30 -11.47 -6.99
N PHE A 378 -10.57 -10.62 -6.29
CA PHE A 378 -9.54 -11.04 -5.34
C PHE A 378 -10.11 -11.91 -4.22
N LEU A 379 -11.23 -11.50 -3.61
CA LEU A 379 -11.89 -12.26 -2.53
C LEU A 379 -12.41 -13.62 -3.01
N ALA A 380 -12.94 -13.71 -4.23
CA ALA A 380 -13.35 -14.97 -4.82
C ALA A 380 -12.18 -15.96 -5.05
N ALA A 381 -10.98 -15.42 -5.34
CA ALA A 381 -9.76 -16.21 -5.57
C ALA A 381 -8.91 -16.44 -4.29
N MET A 382 -9.24 -15.78 -3.17
CA MET A 382 -8.45 -15.76 -1.94
C MET A 382 -8.05 -17.15 -1.42
N PRO A 383 -8.91 -18.20 -1.46
CA PRO A 383 -8.53 -19.52 -0.99
C PRO A 383 -7.28 -20.09 -1.67
N GLY A 384 -7.02 -19.72 -2.92
CA GLY A 384 -5.82 -20.13 -3.68
C GLY A 384 -4.50 -19.52 -3.19
N LEU A 385 -4.53 -18.62 -2.21
CA LEU A 385 -3.33 -18.04 -1.60
C LEU A 385 -2.84 -18.82 -0.36
N VAL A 386 -3.69 -19.71 0.17
CA VAL A 386 -3.43 -20.40 1.46
C VAL A 386 -2.31 -21.42 1.33
N TYR A 387 -2.29 -22.16 0.22
CA TYR A 387 -1.35 -23.26 -0.01
C TYR A 387 -0.68 -23.17 -1.37
N ALA A 388 0.46 -23.86 -1.48
CA ALA A 388 1.10 -24.10 -2.77
C ALA A 388 1.78 -25.47 -2.78
N GLN A 389 2.00 -26.03 -3.97
CA GLN A 389 2.71 -27.28 -4.19
C GLN A 389 4.00 -27.01 -4.94
N GLY A 390 5.12 -27.46 -4.37
CA GLY A 390 6.44 -27.33 -4.94
C GLY A 390 6.93 -28.60 -5.62
N PRO A 391 8.18 -28.58 -6.11
CA PRO A 391 8.84 -29.74 -6.69
C PRO A 391 8.84 -30.95 -5.74
N ALA A 392 8.86 -32.15 -6.29
CA ALA A 392 8.82 -33.41 -5.56
C ALA A 392 7.62 -33.57 -4.60
N GLY A 393 6.53 -32.86 -4.87
CA GLY A 393 5.31 -32.93 -4.07
C GLY A 393 5.40 -32.22 -2.71
N ALA A 394 6.34 -31.29 -2.53
CA ALA A 394 6.39 -30.45 -1.33
C ALA A 394 5.13 -29.59 -1.20
N VAL A 395 4.56 -29.51 0.00
CA VAL A 395 3.36 -28.73 0.29
C VAL A 395 3.75 -27.53 1.15
N TYR A 396 3.46 -26.30 0.68
CA TYR A 396 3.69 -25.07 1.42
C TYR A 396 2.39 -24.64 2.13
N VAL A 397 2.46 -24.46 3.43
CA VAL A 397 1.41 -23.80 4.23
C VAL A 397 1.81 -22.33 4.39
N ASN A 398 1.21 -21.48 3.57
CA ASN A 398 1.53 -20.06 3.50
C ASN A 398 0.72 -19.21 4.50
N LEU A 399 -0.58 -19.49 4.63
CA LEU A 399 -1.48 -18.83 5.57
C LEU A 399 -2.12 -19.89 6.47
N TYR A 400 -2.22 -19.57 7.76
CA TYR A 400 -2.85 -20.46 8.73
C TYR A 400 -4.34 -20.12 8.83
N VAL A 401 -5.13 -20.77 7.98
CA VAL A 401 -6.57 -20.58 7.86
C VAL A 401 -7.23 -21.95 8.03
N SER A 402 -8.27 -22.06 8.88
CA SER A 402 -9.01 -23.32 9.01
C SER A 402 -9.61 -23.71 7.66
N SER A 403 -9.21 -24.86 7.15
CA SER A 403 -9.55 -25.29 5.79
C SER A 403 -9.21 -26.75 5.55
N GLU A 404 -9.72 -27.31 4.47
CA GLU A 404 -9.39 -28.62 3.97
C GLU A 404 -8.82 -28.50 2.55
N SER A 405 -7.79 -29.31 2.27
CA SER A 405 -7.10 -29.33 0.97
C SER A 405 -6.54 -30.70 0.65
N THR A 406 -6.37 -31.03 -0.64
CA THR A 406 -5.84 -32.32 -1.10
C THR A 406 -4.82 -32.13 -2.19
N TYR A 407 -3.74 -32.91 -2.15
CA TYR A 407 -2.58 -32.82 -3.05
C TYR A 407 -2.32 -34.16 -3.72
N ALA A 408 -1.97 -34.13 -5.00
CA ALA A 408 -1.41 -35.28 -5.70
C ALA A 408 0.11 -35.34 -5.43
N ILE A 409 0.57 -36.45 -4.85
CA ILE A 409 1.98 -36.67 -4.51
C ILE A 409 2.50 -37.87 -5.32
N GLY A 410 3.30 -37.58 -6.36
CA GLY A 410 3.79 -38.62 -7.27
C GLY A 410 2.66 -39.28 -8.07
N ALA A 411 2.94 -40.49 -8.64
CA ALA A 411 2.03 -41.11 -9.62
C ALA A 411 0.75 -41.71 -8.99
N ALA A 412 0.68 -41.99 -7.71
CA ALA A 412 -0.45 -42.68 -7.09
C ALA A 412 -0.76 -42.21 -5.65
N GLY A 413 0.03 -41.29 -5.11
CA GLY A 413 -0.12 -40.81 -3.73
C GLY A 413 -1.07 -39.63 -3.61
N ARG A 414 -1.88 -39.61 -2.54
CA ARG A 414 -2.69 -38.46 -2.12
C ARG A 414 -2.32 -38.08 -0.70
N LEU A 415 -2.19 -36.78 -0.49
CA LEU A 415 -2.01 -36.15 0.82
C LEU A 415 -3.13 -35.15 1.02
N SER A 416 -3.83 -35.21 2.13
CA SER A 416 -4.85 -34.21 2.49
C SER A 416 -4.48 -33.56 3.82
N LEU A 417 -4.75 -32.26 3.93
CA LEU A 417 -4.59 -31.49 5.15
C LEU A 417 -5.96 -30.98 5.61
N ALA A 418 -6.29 -31.21 6.88
CA ALA A 418 -7.38 -30.56 7.57
C ALA A 418 -6.77 -29.65 8.63
N VAL A 419 -6.89 -28.34 8.43
CA VAL A 419 -6.32 -27.31 9.29
C VAL A 419 -7.41 -26.72 10.18
N GLN A 420 -7.16 -26.69 11.48
CA GLN A 420 -7.92 -25.93 12.47
C GLN A 420 -6.99 -24.86 13.03
N SER A 421 -7.34 -23.58 12.87
CA SER A 421 -6.52 -22.44 13.23
C SER A 421 -7.33 -21.41 13.99
N GLU A 422 -6.73 -20.85 15.04
CA GLU A 422 -7.27 -19.72 15.79
C GLU A 422 -6.89 -18.37 15.16
N MET A 423 -6.06 -18.36 14.10
CA MET A 423 -5.62 -17.15 13.41
C MET A 423 -6.81 -16.40 12.79
N PRO A 424 -6.77 -15.04 12.82
CA PRO A 424 -5.71 -14.17 13.34
C PRO A 424 -5.84 -13.85 14.84
N TRP A 425 -6.82 -14.44 15.56
CA TRP A 425 -7.15 -14.09 16.94
C TRP A 425 -6.38 -14.89 17.99
N GLY A 426 -5.85 -16.06 17.66
CA GLY A 426 -5.00 -16.91 18.48
C GLY A 426 -3.79 -17.40 17.70
N GLY A 427 -2.80 -17.98 18.37
CA GLY A 427 -1.57 -18.48 17.74
C GLY A 427 -1.61 -19.91 17.31
N LYS A 428 -2.54 -20.70 17.87
CA LYS A 428 -2.58 -22.15 17.68
C LYS A 428 -3.17 -22.56 16.35
N SER A 429 -2.52 -23.49 15.70
CA SER A 429 -3.01 -24.19 14.52
C SER A 429 -2.68 -25.67 14.61
N THR A 430 -3.68 -26.51 14.35
CA THR A 430 -3.56 -27.96 14.29
C THR A 430 -3.80 -28.42 12.87
N ILE A 431 -2.89 -29.19 12.30
CA ILE A 431 -2.97 -29.73 10.95
C ILE A 431 -3.04 -31.25 11.04
N THR A 432 -4.19 -31.80 10.74
CA THR A 432 -4.34 -33.26 10.64
C THR A 432 -4.03 -33.71 9.22
N VAL A 433 -3.12 -34.66 9.10
CA VAL A 433 -2.67 -35.21 7.83
C VAL A 433 -3.43 -36.51 7.55
N SER A 434 -3.97 -36.63 6.33
CA SER A 434 -4.46 -37.90 5.78
C SER A 434 -3.62 -38.25 4.57
N ALA A 435 -3.00 -39.41 4.56
CA ALA A 435 -2.10 -39.83 3.50
C ALA A 435 -2.33 -41.30 3.11
N ALA A 436 -2.18 -41.59 1.82
CA ALA A 436 -2.10 -42.96 1.36
C ALA A 436 -0.83 -43.64 1.90
N PRO A 437 -0.84 -44.98 2.11
CA PRO A 437 0.32 -45.70 2.62
C PRO A 437 1.59 -45.43 1.77
N GLY A 438 2.72 -45.14 2.46
CA GLY A 438 4.01 -44.90 1.82
C GLY A 438 4.22 -43.52 1.17
N VAL A 439 3.29 -42.62 1.27
CA VAL A 439 3.44 -41.24 0.74
C VAL A 439 4.51 -40.49 1.51
N LYS A 440 5.63 -40.19 0.83
CA LYS A 440 6.68 -39.31 1.30
C LYS A 440 6.51 -37.91 0.72
N SER A 441 6.46 -36.92 1.57
CA SER A 441 6.35 -35.49 1.17
C SER A 441 7.00 -34.60 2.20
N SER A 442 7.42 -33.42 1.77
CA SER A 442 7.83 -32.31 2.64
C SER A 442 6.63 -31.41 2.89
N ILE A 443 6.21 -31.25 4.14
CA ILE A 443 5.27 -30.19 4.51
C ILE A 443 6.10 -29.02 5.04
N LYS A 444 6.01 -27.88 4.34
CA LYS A 444 6.75 -26.65 4.64
C LYS A 444 5.83 -25.66 5.36
N LEU A 445 6.13 -25.41 6.62
CA LEU A 445 5.37 -24.53 7.50
C LEU A 445 6.02 -23.14 7.50
N ARG A 446 5.33 -22.11 6.99
CA ARG A 446 5.83 -20.73 7.09
C ARG A 446 5.86 -20.28 8.55
N ILE A 447 6.99 -19.77 9.01
CA ILE A 447 7.05 -19.03 10.27
C ILE A 447 6.99 -17.55 9.92
N PRO A 448 5.86 -16.84 10.19
CA PRO A 448 5.68 -15.47 9.77
C PRO A 448 6.74 -14.52 10.34
N GLY A 449 7.09 -13.47 9.58
CA GLY A 449 8.07 -12.48 10.02
C GLY A 449 7.70 -11.86 11.36
N TRP A 450 6.43 -11.51 11.57
CA TRP A 450 5.94 -10.96 12.84
C TRP A 450 6.15 -11.95 14.02
N ALA A 451 6.07 -13.25 13.82
CA ALA A 451 6.39 -14.25 14.85
C ALA A 451 7.90 -14.39 15.11
N ARG A 452 8.75 -13.86 14.24
CA ARG A 452 10.23 -13.84 14.32
C ARG A 452 10.79 -12.45 14.71
N ASN A 453 9.99 -11.60 15.32
CA ASN A 453 10.37 -10.22 15.65
C ASN A 453 10.75 -9.33 14.45
N GLN A 454 10.20 -9.62 13.28
CA GLN A 454 10.38 -8.86 12.06
C GLN A 454 9.02 -8.31 11.60
N ALA A 455 8.76 -7.02 11.84
CA ALA A 455 7.49 -6.40 11.49
C ALA A 455 7.27 -6.41 9.96
N VAL A 456 8.31 -6.02 9.20
CA VAL A 456 8.33 -6.08 7.73
C VAL A 456 9.74 -6.45 7.25
N PRO A 457 9.89 -7.03 6.05
CA PRO A 457 11.19 -7.19 5.43
C PRO A 457 11.87 -5.83 5.19
N GLY A 458 13.19 -5.75 5.40
CA GLY A 458 13.98 -4.56 5.09
C GLY A 458 13.98 -3.43 6.10
N GLY A 459 13.26 -3.56 7.24
CA GLY A 459 13.41 -2.69 8.40
C GLY A 459 12.79 -1.30 8.31
N LEU A 460 11.88 -1.05 7.34
CA LEU A 460 11.10 0.20 7.31
C LEU A 460 10.28 0.39 8.60
N TYR A 461 9.85 -0.71 9.18
CA TYR A 461 9.16 -0.79 10.47
C TYR A 461 9.81 -1.85 11.35
N SER A 462 9.88 -1.58 12.66
CA SER A 462 10.45 -2.49 13.64
C SER A 462 9.64 -2.48 14.94
N TYR A 463 9.71 -3.57 15.69
CA TYR A 463 9.08 -3.61 17.01
C TYR A 463 9.88 -2.78 17.99
N ALA A 464 9.18 -1.97 18.80
CA ALA A 464 9.78 -1.20 19.88
C ALA A 464 10.44 -2.11 20.92
N VAL A 465 9.82 -3.27 21.18
CA VAL A 465 10.36 -4.31 22.08
C VAL A 465 10.24 -5.67 21.38
N LYS A 466 11.30 -6.45 21.42
CA LYS A 466 11.29 -7.84 20.95
C LYS A 466 10.66 -8.75 22.01
N VAL A 467 9.82 -9.69 21.55
CA VAL A 467 9.30 -10.74 22.45
C VAL A 467 10.29 -11.89 22.52
N ALA A 468 10.42 -12.46 23.73
CA ALA A 468 11.29 -13.63 23.96
C ALA A 468 10.62 -14.95 23.56
N THR A 469 9.28 -14.99 23.52
CA THR A 469 8.52 -16.19 23.14
C THR A 469 8.71 -16.46 21.66
N GLU A 470 9.13 -17.68 21.33
CA GLU A 470 9.31 -18.16 19.96
C GLU A 470 8.11 -19.00 19.51
N ALA A 471 7.95 -19.14 18.20
CA ALA A 471 7.03 -20.10 17.62
C ALA A 471 7.39 -21.53 18.08
N THR A 472 6.39 -22.39 18.18
CA THR A 472 6.60 -23.82 18.47
C THR A 472 6.02 -24.69 17.37
N VAL A 473 6.66 -25.82 17.11
CA VAL A 473 6.19 -26.84 16.18
C VAL A 473 6.28 -28.19 16.86
N ALA A 474 5.24 -29.00 16.76
CA ALA A 474 5.26 -30.39 17.21
C ALA A 474 4.62 -31.31 16.17
N VAL A 475 5.03 -32.57 16.15
CA VAL A 475 4.45 -33.63 15.32
C VAL A 475 4.10 -34.81 16.22
N ASN A 476 2.82 -35.15 16.28
CA ASN A 476 2.28 -36.22 17.18
C ASN A 476 2.73 -36.01 18.63
N GLY A 477 2.64 -34.76 19.12
CA GLY A 477 3.07 -34.37 20.46
C GLY A 477 4.58 -34.25 20.67
N THR A 478 5.41 -34.68 19.70
CA THR A 478 6.86 -34.54 19.79
C THR A 478 7.31 -33.16 19.27
N ARG A 479 7.96 -32.40 20.14
CA ARG A 479 8.45 -31.05 19.78
C ARG A 479 9.57 -31.15 18.73
N MET A 480 9.44 -30.34 17.70
CA MET A 480 10.41 -30.18 16.60
C MET A 480 11.11 -28.83 16.72
N SER A 481 12.20 -28.66 15.96
CA SER A 481 12.79 -27.32 15.77
C SER A 481 11.80 -26.44 15.02
N ALA A 482 11.50 -25.28 15.59
CA ALA A 482 10.71 -24.23 14.93
C ALA A 482 11.58 -23.18 14.23
N ALA A 483 12.92 -23.35 14.21
CA ALA A 483 13.83 -22.46 13.49
C ALA A 483 13.63 -22.62 11.98
N PRO A 484 13.17 -21.57 11.27
CA PRO A 484 12.96 -21.65 9.84
C PRO A 484 14.29 -21.62 9.08
N ASP A 485 14.28 -22.15 7.86
CA ASP A 485 15.35 -21.99 6.90
C ASP A 485 15.51 -20.52 6.42
N ALA A 486 16.46 -20.29 5.50
CA ALA A 486 16.71 -18.95 4.93
C ALA A 486 15.50 -18.38 4.16
N PHE A 487 14.55 -19.22 3.77
CA PHE A 487 13.31 -18.85 3.08
C PHE A 487 12.13 -18.67 4.03
N GLY A 488 12.33 -18.83 5.33
CA GLY A 488 11.29 -18.62 6.33
C GLY A 488 10.38 -19.81 6.60
N TYR A 489 10.77 -21.03 6.21
CA TYR A 489 9.97 -22.24 6.39
C TYR A 489 10.66 -23.26 7.30
N VAL A 490 9.87 -23.96 8.10
CA VAL A 490 10.24 -25.22 8.74
C VAL A 490 9.79 -26.37 7.85
N SER A 491 10.72 -27.21 7.41
CA SER A 491 10.44 -28.35 6.55
C SER A 491 10.28 -29.63 7.37
N LEU A 492 9.18 -30.32 7.21
CA LEU A 492 8.87 -31.60 7.83
C LEU A 492 8.93 -32.71 6.77
N ASP A 493 10.10 -33.27 6.57
CA ASP A 493 10.37 -34.30 5.55
C ASP A 493 10.16 -35.68 6.13
N ARG A 494 9.10 -36.39 5.74
CA ARG A 494 8.79 -37.72 6.28
C ARG A 494 7.81 -38.54 5.41
N VAL A 495 7.68 -39.79 5.69
CA VAL A 495 6.58 -40.65 5.25
C VAL A 495 5.39 -40.36 6.17
N TRP A 496 4.34 -39.79 5.64
CA TRP A 496 3.16 -39.43 6.39
C TRP A 496 2.21 -40.62 6.57
N LYS A 497 1.56 -40.66 7.73
CA LYS A 497 0.53 -41.65 8.06
C LYS A 497 -0.82 -40.97 8.22
N ASN A 498 -1.88 -41.68 7.94
CA ASN A 498 -3.23 -41.22 8.21
C ASN A 498 -3.41 -40.95 9.70
N GLY A 499 -3.85 -39.74 10.05
CA GLY A 499 -4.00 -39.28 11.42
C GLY A 499 -2.78 -38.64 12.06
N ASP A 500 -1.65 -38.48 11.34
CA ASP A 500 -0.55 -37.66 11.84
C ASP A 500 -1.01 -36.23 12.10
N VAL A 501 -0.58 -35.66 13.21
CA VAL A 501 -0.98 -34.30 13.66
C VAL A 501 0.25 -33.41 13.75
N ILE A 502 0.17 -32.24 13.13
CA ILE A 502 1.17 -31.17 13.27
C ILE A 502 0.52 -30.05 14.08
N GLU A 503 1.18 -29.62 15.13
CA GLU A 503 0.76 -28.48 15.96
C GLU A 503 1.76 -27.33 15.78
N VAL A 504 1.24 -26.13 15.55
CA VAL A 504 2.01 -24.88 15.43
C VAL A 504 1.39 -23.88 16.39
N ASP A 505 2.23 -23.17 17.15
CA ASP A 505 1.78 -22.07 18.00
C ASP A 505 2.69 -20.85 17.86
N PHE A 506 2.10 -19.70 17.59
CA PHE A 506 2.78 -18.43 17.38
C PHE A 506 2.56 -17.45 18.53
N PRO A 507 3.55 -16.62 18.88
CA PRO A 507 3.40 -15.58 19.92
C PRO A 507 2.53 -14.42 19.40
N VAL A 508 1.21 -14.57 19.43
CA VAL A 508 0.24 -13.54 19.01
C VAL A 508 -0.05 -12.59 20.17
N THR A 509 0.90 -11.70 20.47
CA THR A 509 0.78 -10.68 21.52
C THR A 509 0.70 -9.29 20.90
N PRO A 510 -0.06 -8.34 21.51
CA PRO A 510 -0.05 -6.95 21.04
C PRO A 510 1.35 -6.33 21.19
N ARG A 511 1.81 -5.61 20.17
CA ARG A 511 3.13 -4.99 20.17
C ARG A 511 3.10 -3.60 19.53
N ARG A 512 3.95 -2.73 20.06
CA ARG A 512 4.22 -1.42 19.44
C ARG A 512 5.23 -1.55 18.32
N VAL A 513 4.93 -0.88 17.23
CA VAL A 513 5.80 -0.77 16.05
C VAL A 513 6.23 0.68 15.90
N VAL A 514 7.50 0.88 15.59
CA VAL A 514 8.09 2.17 15.26
C VAL A 514 8.54 2.17 13.80
N ALA A 515 8.48 3.33 13.17
CA ALA A 515 8.97 3.51 11.81
C ALA A 515 10.44 3.93 11.80
N ASP A 516 11.11 3.73 10.65
CA ASP A 516 12.42 4.33 10.38
C ASP A 516 12.35 5.86 10.60
N ALA A 517 13.38 6.44 11.19
CA ALA A 517 13.43 7.86 11.56
C ALA A 517 13.27 8.83 10.36
N ARG A 518 13.46 8.33 9.14
CA ARG A 518 13.23 9.07 7.89
C ARG A 518 11.74 9.25 7.57
N VAL A 519 10.86 8.43 8.12
CA VAL A 519 9.40 8.56 7.98
C VAL A 519 8.90 9.62 8.97
N LYS A 520 8.95 10.87 8.57
CA LYS A 520 8.65 12.02 9.45
C LYS A 520 7.21 12.00 10.00
N ASP A 521 6.25 11.58 9.21
CA ASP A 521 4.85 11.50 9.61
C ASP A 521 4.57 10.46 10.72
N ALA A 522 5.47 9.50 10.89
CA ALA A 522 5.44 8.53 12.00
C ALA A 522 6.41 8.89 13.14
N GLY A 523 7.08 10.04 13.05
CA GLY A 523 8.01 10.51 14.09
C GLY A 523 7.32 10.70 15.44
N ASN A 524 7.93 10.16 16.51
CA ASN A 524 7.37 10.18 17.89
C ASN A 524 5.97 9.55 18.00
N ARG A 525 5.71 8.54 17.17
CA ARG A 525 4.46 7.79 17.16
C ARG A 525 4.76 6.30 17.20
N VAL A 526 3.79 5.55 17.63
CA VAL A 526 3.77 4.09 17.56
C VAL A 526 2.51 3.64 16.85
N SER A 527 2.61 2.60 16.06
CA SER A 527 1.47 1.80 15.63
C SER A 527 1.37 0.56 16.52
N VAL A 528 0.19 -0.02 16.63
CA VAL A 528 -0.04 -1.24 17.39
C VAL A 528 -0.46 -2.34 16.44
N GLU A 529 0.18 -3.51 16.57
CA GLU A 529 -0.21 -4.70 15.81
C GLU A 529 -0.28 -5.94 16.71
N ARG A 530 -1.04 -6.94 16.27
CA ARG A 530 -1.17 -8.24 16.91
C ARG A 530 -1.29 -9.33 15.84
N GLY A 531 -0.27 -10.19 15.76
CA GLY A 531 -0.15 -11.11 14.61
C GLY A 531 -0.08 -10.31 13.30
N PRO A 532 -0.87 -10.68 12.26
CA PRO A 532 -0.89 -9.95 10.99
C PRO A 532 -1.75 -8.68 11.00
N ILE A 533 -2.51 -8.41 12.08
CA ILE A 533 -3.47 -7.31 12.15
C ILE A 533 -2.83 -6.05 12.71
N VAL A 534 -3.00 -4.93 12.00
CA VAL A 534 -2.71 -3.56 12.45
C VAL A 534 -3.96 -2.98 13.10
N TYR A 535 -3.80 -2.20 14.16
CA TYR A 535 -4.88 -1.59 14.92
C TYR A 535 -4.88 -0.07 14.78
N CYS A 536 -6.04 0.54 14.97
CA CYS A 536 -6.21 1.98 15.00
C CYS A 536 -7.10 2.42 16.18
N ALA A 537 -6.93 3.66 16.61
CA ALA A 537 -7.92 4.34 17.44
C ALA A 537 -8.99 4.93 16.52
N GLU A 538 -10.25 4.78 16.87
CA GLU A 538 -11.39 5.32 16.13
C GLU A 538 -12.29 6.13 17.07
N TRP A 539 -12.90 7.19 16.58
CA TRP A 539 -13.67 8.15 17.36
C TRP A 539 -14.69 7.55 18.35
N PRO A 540 -15.41 6.43 18.06
CA PRO A 540 -16.38 5.87 19.01
C PRO A 540 -15.72 5.24 20.26
N ASP A 541 -14.42 4.94 20.19
CA ASP A 541 -13.66 4.25 21.23
C ASP A 541 -12.74 5.20 22.01
N VAL A 542 -12.94 6.51 21.83
CA VAL A 542 -12.21 7.58 22.49
C VAL A 542 -13.21 8.51 23.17
N ASP A 543 -13.12 8.70 24.49
CA ASP A 543 -14.08 9.46 25.28
C ASP A 543 -14.37 10.88 24.72
N THR A 544 -13.37 11.53 24.13
CA THR A 544 -13.50 12.84 23.51
C THR A 544 -13.94 12.81 22.05
N GLY A 545 -13.96 11.64 21.43
CA GLY A 545 -14.14 11.47 19.99
C GLY A 545 -12.94 11.93 19.15
N LYS A 546 -11.82 12.32 19.77
CA LYS A 546 -10.65 12.96 19.16
C LYS A 546 -9.47 11.98 19.06
N ALA A 547 -9.51 11.07 18.10
CA ALA A 547 -8.48 10.06 17.92
C ALA A 547 -7.12 10.63 17.48
N LEU A 548 -7.09 11.80 16.82
CA LEU A 548 -5.86 12.47 16.40
C LEU A 548 -5.13 13.18 17.55
N GLU A 549 -5.85 13.48 18.64
CA GLU A 549 -5.34 14.17 19.81
C GLU A 549 -4.87 13.22 20.93
N LEU A 550 -4.77 11.93 20.66
CA LEU A 550 -4.33 10.94 21.65
C LEU A 550 -2.82 10.97 21.85
N LEU A 551 -2.43 11.00 23.12
CA LEU A 551 -1.08 10.80 23.59
C LEU A 551 -1.02 9.50 24.40
N VAL A 552 -0.51 8.43 23.81
CA VAL A 552 -0.34 7.15 24.50
C VAL A 552 0.97 7.15 25.29
N ASP A 553 0.91 6.62 26.50
CA ASP A 553 2.10 6.34 27.25
C ASP A 553 2.82 5.12 26.63
N PRO A 554 4.10 5.24 26.21
CA PRO A 554 4.83 4.14 25.61
C PRO A 554 4.94 2.91 26.53
N ASP A 555 4.85 3.08 27.83
CA ASP A 555 4.95 2.00 28.83
C ASP A 555 3.59 1.43 29.26
N SER A 556 2.47 2.04 28.85
CA SER A 556 1.13 1.53 29.16
C SER A 556 0.94 0.10 28.65
N PRO A 557 0.32 -0.78 29.43
CA PRO A 557 -0.02 -2.13 28.97
C PRO A 557 -0.86 -2.12 27.68
N LEU A 558 -0.63 -3.10 26.82
CA LEU A 558 -1.47 -3.41 25.68
C LEU A 558 -2.23 -4.71 25.99
N GLU A 559 -3.51 -4.60 26.30
CA GLU A 559 -4.34 -5.72 26.74
C GLU A 559 -5.27 -6.17 25.60
N ALA A 560 -5.05 -7.38 25.08
CA ALA A 560 -5.96 -7.98 24.10
C ALA A 560 -7.25 -8.42 24.81
N ALA A 561 -8.39 -8.06 24.20
CA ALA A 561 -9.71 -8.42 24.71
C ALA A 561 -10.62 -8.88 23.57
N SER A 562 -11.25 -10.04 23.71
CA SER A 562 -12.28 -10.48 22.76
C SER A 562 -13.53 -9.62 22.90
N ASP A 563 -14.07 -9.14 21.80
CA ASP A 563 -15.36 -8.48 21.73
C ASP A 563 -16.27 -9.23 20.73
N PRO A 564 -17.13 -10.15 21.24
CA PRO A 564 -17.99 -10.97 20.38
C PRO A 564 -19.12 -10.17 19.73
N LYS A 565 -19.41 -8.96 20.20
CA LYS A 565 -20.50 -8.11 19.67
C LYS A 565 -20.02 -7.19 18.55
N LEU A 566 -18.74 -6.87 18.52
CA LEU A 566 -18.17 -5.97 17.52
C LEU A 566 -17.94 -6.74 16.21
N PHE A 567 -18.65 -6.40 15.14
CA PHE A 567 -18.52 -6.95 13.78
C PHE A 567 -18.48 -8.49 13.71
N GLY A 568 -19.26 -9.17 14.52
CA GLY A 568 -19.34 -10.65 14.53
C GLY A 568 -18.24 -11.35 15.33
N GLY A 569 -17.46 -10.60 16.09
CA GLY A 569 -16.40 -11.09 16.97
C GLY A 569 -15.00 -10.73 16.50
N VAL A 570 -14.35 -9.87 17.26
CA VAL A 570 -12.95 -9.44 17.00
C VAL A 570 -12.17 -9.36 18.30
N THR A 571 -10.85 -9.41 18.20
CA THR A 571 -9.98 -9.01 19.31
C THR A 571 -9.67 -7.53 19.22
N THR A 572 -9.99 -6.78 20.25
CA THR A 572 -9.60 -5.37 20.44
C THR A 572 -8.36 -5.28 21.33
N ILE A 573 -7.72 -4.11 21.36
CA ILE A 573 -6.58 -3.86 22.25
C ILE A 573 -6.91 -2.66 23.12
N ARG A 574 -6.86 -2.84 24.44
CA ARG A 574 -7.05 -1.79 25.43
C ARG A 574 -5.71 -1.23 25.88
N THR A 575 -5.63 0.09 25.98
CA THR A 575 -4.47 0.80 26.49
C THR A 575 -4.91 2.08 27.20
N ARG A 576 -3.97 2.91 27.63
CA ARG A 576 -4.25 4.21 28.24
C ARG A 576 -3.64 5.33 27.40
N ALA A 577 -4.39 6.43 27.31
CA ALA A 577 -3.95 7.64 26.64
C ALA A 577 -4.54 8.86 27.35
N ARG A 578 -3.95 10.02 27.13
CA ARG A 578 -4.49 11.33 27.52
C ARG A 578 -4.63 12.21 26.28
N ALA A 579 -5.34 13.30 26.39
CA ALA A 579 -5.40 14.29 25.34
C ALA A 579 -4.06 15.06 25.26
N ILE A 580 -3.60 15.32 24.05
CA ILE A 580 -2.45 16.18 23.77
C ILE A 580 -2.75 17.59 24.30
N GLY A 581 -1.75 18.26 24.88
CA GLY A 581 -1.90 19.59 25.46
C GLY A 581 -2.40 19.59 26.90
N HIS A 582 -2.75 18.45 27.48
CA HIS A 582 -3.26 18.30 28.85
C HIS A 582 -2.35 17.38 29.68
N PRO A 583 -1.09 17.78 29.98
CA PRO A 583 -0.11 16.90 30.64
C PRO A 583 -0.49 16.46 32.04
N SER A 584 -1.32 17.25 32.74
CA SER A 584 -1.80 16.94 34.10
C SER A 584 -3.08 16.09 34.13
N ALA A 585 -3.74 15.86 32.98
CA ALA A 585 -4.92 15.03 32.92
C ALA A 585 -4.55 13.54 33.14
N PRO A 586 -5.31 12.80 33.98
CA PRO A 586 -5.07 11.38 34.14
C PRO A 586 -5.32 10.63 32.83
N PRO A 587 -4.52 9.60 32.50
CA PRO A 587 -4.76 8.79 31.29
C PRO A 587 -6.09 8.05 31.38
N GLY A 588 -6.96 8.29 30.40
CA GLY A 588 -8.20 7.55 30.17
C GLY A 588 -7.96 6.21 29.47
N ARG A 589 -8.99 5.37 29.42
CA ARG A 589 -8.97 4.12 28.64
C ARG A 589 -9.26 4.40 27.17
N VAL A 590 -8.49 3.78 26.29
CA VAL A 590 -8.71 3.78 24.85
C VAL A 590 -8.78 2.34 24.36
N THR A 591 -9.74 2.05 23.48
CA THR A 591 -9.84 0.75 22.81
C THR A 591 -9.42 0.92 21.35
N LEU A 592 -8.44 0.12 20.94
CA LEU A 592 -7.99 0.06 19.55
C LEU A 592 -8.71 -1.09 18.84
N VAL A 593 -9.19 -0.83 17.64
CA VAL A 593 -9.89 -1.79 16.79
C VAL A 593 -9.03 -2.20 15.59
N PRO A 594 -9.27 -3.39 14.99
CA PRO A 594 -8.59 -3.76 13.75
C PRO A 594 -8.77 -2.69 12.66
N TYR A 595 -7.67 -2.23 12.06
CA TYR A 595 -7.68 -1.16 11.06
C TYR A 595 -8.63 -1.45 9.89
N TYR A 596 -8.72 -2.69 9.42
CA TYR A 596 -9.60 -3.02 8.29
C TYR A 596 -11.09 -2.76 8.56
N LEU A 597 -11.48 -2.55 9.82
CA LEU A 597 -12.87 -2.28 10.23
C LEU A 597 -13.21 -0.80 10.40
N TRP A 598 -12.24 0.11 10.30
CA TRP A 598 -12.50 1.52 10.53
C TRP A 598 -13.58 2.07 9.58
N ALA A 599 -14.28 3.12 10.01
CA ALA A 599 -15.40 3.78 9.30
C ALA A 599 -16.60 2.87 8.96
N ASN A 600 -16.72 1.69 9.57
CA ASN A 600 -17.96 0.92 9.52
C ASN A 600 -19.03 1.44 10.50
N ARG A 601 -18.64 2.31 11.44
CA ARG A 601 -19.51 2.92 12.48
C ARG A 601 -19.82 4.39 12.20
N GLY A 602 -19.57 4.85 10.98
CA GLY A 602 -19.79 6.24 10.55
C GLY A 602 -18.51 7.06 10.44
N ALA A 603 -18.66 8.34 10.07
CA ALA A 603 -17.57 9.30 9.95
C ALA A 603 -17.08 9.76 11.31
N GLY A 604 -15.77 9.94 11.43
CA GLY A 604 -15.13 10.48 12.62
C GLY A 604 -13.61 10.36 12.54
N GLU A 605 -12.94 10.85 13.56
CA GLU A 605 -11.49 10.78 13.61
C GLU A 605 -10.98 9.33 13.75
N MET A 606 -9.86 9.05 13.08
CA MET A 606 -9.16 7.76 13.17
C MET A 606 -7.66 7.99 13.12
N SER A 607 -6.89 7.17 13.83
CA SER A 607 -5.43 7.17 13.76
C SER A 607 -4.82 5.78 13.92
N VAL A 608 -3.96 5.39 12.97
CA VAL A 608 -3.10 4.19 13.05
C VAL A 608 -1.83 4.49 13.86
N TRP A 609 -1.29 5.71 13.72
CA TRP A 609 -0.06 6.13 14.37
C TRP A 609 -0.36 7.03 15.56
N LEU A 610 -0.21 6.50 16.77
CA LEU A 610 -0.53 7.15 18.04
C LEU A 610 0.71 7.87 18.57
N ARG A 611 0.58 9.13 18.99
CA ARG A 611 1.69 9.89 19.54
C ARG A 611 2.13 9.37 20.92
N THR A 612 3.43 9.49 21.19
CA THR A 612 4.05 9.05 22.46
C THR A 612 4.62 10.19 23.28
N ARG A 613 4.68 11.40 22.72
CA ARG A 613 5.07 12.62 23.44
C ARG A 613 4.36 13.84 22.90
N GLU A 614 4.34 14.90 23.67
CA GLU A 614 3.86 16.22 23.27
C GLU A 614 4.58 16.72 22.01
N TYR A 615 3.95 17.63 21.26
CA TYR A 615 4.58 18.24 20.09
C TYR A 615 5.77 19.13 20.49
N ALA A 616 6.75 19.15 19.61
CA ALA A 616 7.88 20.09 19.65
C ALA A 616 8.02 20.74 18.26
N PRO A 617 8.70 21.89 18.15
CA PRO A 617 9.00 22.50 16.87
C PRO A 617 9.70 21.51 15.92
N GLY A 618 9.21 21.43 14.68
CA GLY A 618 9.65 20.47 13.66
C GLY A 618 8.86 19.16 13.60
N ASP A 619 7.99 18.87 14.56
CA ASP A 619 7.08 17.71 14.47
C ASP A 619 5.99 17.96 13.44
N VAL A 620 5.54 16.89 12.79
CA VAL A 620 4.35 16.93 11.93
C VAL A 620 3.10 17.05 12.80
N GLY A 621 2.35 18.11 12.58
CA GLY A 621 1.13 18.44 13.31
C GLY A 621 -0.10 17.65 12.84
N PRO A 622 -1.25 17.86 13.49
CA PRO A 622 -2.47 17.09 13.21
C PRO A 622 -3.10 17.39 11.84
N ALA A 623 -2.77 18.49 11.18
CA ALA A 623 -3.20 18.77 9.81
C ALA A 623 -2.17 18.36 8.74
N GLY A 624 -1.02 17.81 9.14
CA GLY A 624 0.08 17.45 8.25
C GLY A 624 1.05 18.59 7.95
N GLY A 625 0.90 19.74 8.60
CA GLY A 625 1.85 20.83 8.61
C GLY A 625 2.96 20.62 9.65
N LEU A 626 3.75 21.65 9.91
CA LEU A 626 4.83 21.59 10.90
C LEU A 626 4.54 22.46 12.10
N ILE A 627 4.71 21.89 13.29
CA ILE A 627 4.67 22.64 14.54
C ILE A 627 5.88 23.56 14.58
N PHE A 628 5.66 24.86 14.85
CA PHE A 628 6.76 25.80 14.97
C PHE A 628 6.80 26.54 16.32
N TYR A 629 5.73 26.44 17.14
CA TYR A 629 5.69 27.08 18.44
C TYR A 629 4.88 26.26 19.44
N VAL A 630 5.36 26.25 20.67
CA VAL A 630 4.68 25.69 21.86
C VAL A 630 4.41 26.85 22.81
N ASN A 631 3.14 27.16 23.05
CA ASN A 631 2.71 28.25 23.89
C ASN A 631 2.90 27.87 25.38
N PRO A 632 3.76 28.58 26.15
CA PRO A 632 3.92 28.34 27.58
C PRO A 632 2.66 28.75 28.38
N ASP A 633 1.91 29.77 27.90
CA ASP A 633 0.75 30.37 28.56
C ASP A 633 -0.58 29.72 28.13
N TYR A 634 -0.52 28.50 27.62
CA TYR A 634 -1.68 27.79 27.02
C TYR A 634 -2.88 27.66 27.98
N ALA A 635 -2.67 27.62 29.28
CA ALA A 635 -3.75 27.54 30.24
C ALA A 635 -4.65 28.79 30.24
N THR A 636 -4.05 29.96 29.96
CA THR A 636 -4.73 31.25 29.79
C THR A 636 -5.28 31.41 28.41
N ASP A 637 -4.46 31.14 27.40
CA ASP A 637 -4.75 31.46 25.99
C ASP A 637 -5.67 30.45 25.32
N LYS A 638 -5.85 29.25 25.92
CA LYS A 638 -6.69 28.16 25.45
C LYS A 638 -6.22 27.49 24.13
N TRP A 639 -4.97 27.73 23.72
CA TRP A 639 -4.29 27.03 22.65
C TRP A 639 -2.83 26.78 23.03
N ARG A 640 -2.26 25.65 22.60
CA ARG A 640 -0.91 25.24 22.99
C ARG A 640 0.09 25.24 21.85
N TYR A 641 -0.33 24.97 20.64
CA TYR A 641 0.58 24.80 19.51
C TYR A 641 0.21 25.70 18.34
N LEU A 642 1.23 26.19 17.62
CA LEU A 642 1.06 26.77 16.31
C LEU A 642 1.63 25.81 15.25
N GLU A 643 0.82 25.50 14.24
CA GLU A 643 1.12 24.66 13.10
C GLU A 643 1.14 25.52 11.82
N ALA A 644 2.25 25.42 11.04
CA ALA A 644 2.32 26.05 9.72
C ALA A 644 1.76 25.12 8.65
N ALA A 645 1.00 25.64 7.69
CA ALA A 645 0.49 24.84 6.59
C ALA A 645 1.61 24.19 5.78
N PRO A 646 1.42 22.98 5.20
CA PRO A 646 2.48 22.24 4.52
C PRO A 646 2.93 22.85 3.19
N PHE A 647 2.19 23.83 2.65
CA PHE A 647 2.47 24.52 1.40
C PHE A 647 2.01 25.97 1.45
N ASP A 648 2.55 26.83 0.54
CA ASP A 648 2.10 28.22 0.39
C ASP A 648 0.69 28.27 -0.21
N GLN A 649 -0.14 29.17 0.31
CA GLN A 649 -1.47 29.41 -0.24
C GLN A 649 -1.41 30.29 -1.48
N SER A 650 -0.35 31.11 -1.61
CA SER A 650 -0.06 31.90 -2.80
C SER A 650 1.43 32.20 -2.90
N ALA A 651 1.97 32.22 -4.11
CA ALA A 651 3.30 32.75 -4.39
C ALA A 651 3.33 34.27 -4.49
N GLY A 652 2.17 34.92 -4.64
CA GLY A 652 2.05 36.37 -4.76
C GLY A 652 0.61 36.85 -4.63
N ALA A 653 0.14 37.08 -3.42
CA ALA A 653 -1.17 37.67 -3.14
C ALA A 653 -1.03 39.07 -2.56
N LYS A 654 -2.03 39.92 -2.79
CA LYS A 654 -2.14 41.21 -2.12
C LYS A 654 -2.55 41.00 -0.67
N TRP A 655 -2.09 41.91 0.23
CA TRP A 655 -2.57 41.90 1.61
C TRP A 655 -4.06 42.21 1.67
N GLY A 656 -4.52 43.12 0.78
CA GLY A 656 -5.90 43.62 0.68
C GLY A 656 -6.10 44.90 1.45
N CYS A 657 -7.33 45.50 1.34
CA CYS A 657 -7.73 46.72 2.06
C CYS A 657 -6.79 47.94 1.87
N PHE A 658 -6.19 48.11 0.70
CA PHE A 658 -5.32 49.25 0.42
C PHE A 658 -6.07 50.58 0.66
N ARG A 659 -5.40 51.55 1.29
CA ARG A 659 -5.93 52.83 1.74
C ARG A 659 -7.04 52.75 2.80
N ARG A 660 -7.17 51.62 3.47
CA ARG A 660 -8.14 51.42 4.54
C ARG A 660 -7.47 51.07 5.85
N GLN A 661 -7.76 51.84 6.89
CA GLN A 661 -7.32 51.56 8.26
C GLN A 661 -8.27 50.55 8.90
N ILE A 662 -7.71 49.44 9.39
CA ILE A 662 -8.44 48.40 10.11
C ILE A 662 -7.96 48.40 11.56
N ALA A 663 -8.77 48.93 12.46
CA ALA A 663 -8.38 49.13 13.87
C ALA A 663 -7.98 47.83 14.57
N GLY A 664 -8.71 46.73 14.28
CA GLY A 664 -8.46 45.41 14.89
C GLY A 664 -7.24 44.65 14.32
N ALA A 665 -6.77 44.98 13.09
CA ALA A 665 -5.67 44.24 12.45
C ALA A 665 -4.29 44.86 12.73
N ARG A 666 -4.05 45.37 13.95
CA ARG A 666 -2.78 45.96 14.39
C ARG A 666 -1.96 45.08 15.31
N GLY A 667 -2.53 44.00 15.77
CA GLY A 667 -1.82 43.07 16.68
C GLY A 667 -0.54 42.51 16.04
N THR A 668 0.58 42.62 16.74
CA THR A 668 1.86 42.08 16.29
C THR A 668 2.30 40.86 17.05
N ALA A 669 1.83 40.74 18.29
CA ALA A 669 2.22 39.68 19.22
C ALA A 669 1.74 38.29 18.79
N VAL A 670 2.38 37.26 19.36
CA VAL A 670 1.94 35.87 19.22
C VAL A 670 0.53 35.71 19.80
N GLY A 671 -0.35 35.01 19.07
CA GLY A 671 -1.76 34.83 19.43
C GLY A 671 -2.69 35.89 18.78
N THR A 672 -2.18 36.95 18.15
CA THR A 672 -3.03 38.01 17.57
C THR A 672 -3.39 37.78 16.11
N GLY A 673 -2.72 36.87 15.40
CA GLY A 673 -2.93 36.64 13.96
C GLY A 673 -4.35 36.21 13.61
N GLN A 674 -4.96 35.37 14.44
CA GLN A 674 -6.32 34.90 14.20
C GLN A 674 -7.35 36.04 14.29
N GLN A 675 -7.22 36.93 15.27
CA GLN A 675 -8.11 38.09 15.39
C GLN A 675 -7.88 39.10 14.25
N ASN A 676 -6.60 39.41 13.95
CA ASN A 676 -6.25 40.27 12.82
C ASN A 676 -6.91 39.77 11.51
N THR A 677 -6.83 38.44 11.27
CA THR A 677 -7.41 37.81 10.06
C THR A 677 -8.93 38.01 10.02
N ARG A 678 -9.62 37.81 11.13
CA ARG A 678 -11.08 38.05 11.24
C ARG A 678 -11.45 39.52 10.90
N ASP A 679 -10.71 40.45 11.47
CA ASP A 679 -10.94 41.87 11.27
C ASP A 679 -10.63 42.29 9.83
N MET A 680 -9.60 41.70 9.20
CA MET A 680 -9.31 41.91 7.78
C MET A 680 -10.47 41.43 6.89
N LEU A 681 -10.98 40.21 7.14
CA LEU A 681 -12.11 39.66 6.37
C LEU A 681 -13.38 40.46 6.52
N ALA A 682 -13.68 40.96 7.74
CA ALA A 682 -14.83 41.82 7.98
C ALA A 682 -14.69 43.16 7.24
N ALA A 683 -13.48 43.69 7.11
CA ALA A 683 -13.23 44.96 6.43
C ALA A 683 -13.15 44.81 4.90
N CYS A 684 -12.60 43.71 4.39
CA CYS A 684 -12.34 43.47 2.96
C CYS A 684 -12.60 41.97 2.62
N PRO A 685 -13.82 41.63 2.20
CA PRO A 685 -14.21 40.25 1.92
C PRO A 685 -13.72 39.73 0.54
N ASP A 686 -12.72 40.33 -0.07
CA ASP A 686 -12.18 39.90 -1.35
C ASP A 686 -11.48 38.54 -1.21
N PRO A 687 -11.89 37.49 -1.95
CA PRO A 687 -11.38 36.14 -1.81
C PRO A 687 -9.91 35.96 -2.25
N GLY A 688 -9.35 36.92 -3.02
CA GLY A 688 -7.96 36.90 -3.48
C GLY A 688 -6.94 37.50 -2.50
N THR A 689 -7.36 37.98 -1.33
CA THR A 689 -6.49 38.58 -0.33
C THR A 689 -5.79 37.55 0.53
N ALA A 690 -4.65 37.92 1.12
CA ALA A 690 -3.85 37.03 1.98
C ALA A 690 -4.68 36.42 3.14
N ALA A 691 -5.53 37.24 3.79
CA ALA A 691 -6.38 36.77 4.87
C ALA A 691 -7.45 35.77 4.38
N ALA A 692 -8.08 36.04 3.24
CA ALA A 692 -9.12 35.19 2.68
C ALA A 692 -8.56 33.82 2.23
N LEU A 693 -7.39 33.81 1.60
CA LEU A 693 -6.70 32.59 1.20
C LEU A 693 -6.37 31.70 2.41
N CYS A 694 -5.94 32.30 3.52
CA CYS A 694 -5.68 31.56 4.75
C CYS A 694 -6.98 31.03 5.38
N ALA A 695 -7.98 31.87 5.54
CA ALA A 695 -9.23 31.51 6.23
C ALA A 695 -10.08 30.46 5.49
N SER A 696 -10.00 30.44 4.16
CA SER A 696 -10.68 29.44 3.33
C SER A 696 -9.94 28.10 3.23
N LEU A 697 -8.71 28.03 3.75
CA LEU A 697 -7.88 26.85 3.65
C LEU A 697 -8.47 25.68 4.45
N ASN A 698 -8.57 24.53 3.79
CA ASN A 698 -8.81 23.24 4.44
C ASN A 698 -7.69 22.29 4.04
N VAL A 699 -6.91 21.81 5.00
CA VAL A 699 -5.84 20.85 4.78
C VAL A 699 -6.23 19.52 5.42
N ASN A 700 -6.41 18.51 4.60
CA ASN A 700 -6.77 17.16 5.05
C ASN A 700 -8.02 17.12 5.97
N GLY A 701 -9.00 17.98 5.74
CA GLY A 701 -10.21 18.08 6.56
C GLY A 701 -10.09 19.01 7.77
N VAL A 702 -8.92 19.56 7.99
CA VAL A 702 -8.65 20.45 9.12
C VAL A 702 -8.69 21.90 8.65
N GLY A 703 -9.63 22.67 9.17
CA GLY A 703 -9.78 24.12 8.98
C GLY A 703 -9.21 24.94 10.13
N GLY A 704 -9.66 26.19 10.24
CA GLY A 704 -9.26 27.11 11.31
C GLY A 704 -7.91 27.79 11.06
N TRP A 705 -7.51 27.88 9.80
CA TRP A 705 -6.27 28.54 9.36
C TRP A 705 -6.45 30.05 9.30
N PHE A 706 -5.36 30.77 9.56
CA PHE A 706 -5.33 32.23 9.54
C PHE A 706 -3.96 32.78 9.11
N LEU A 707 -3.91 34.04 8.72
CA LEU A 707 -2.69 34.75 8.36
C LEU A 707 -1.92 35.08 9.65
N PRO A 708 -0.64 34.65 9.79
CA PRO A 708 0.13 34.87 11.00
C PRO A 708 0.32 36.36 11.32
N SER A 709 0.39 36.72 12.58
CA SER A 709 0.89 38.02 13.00
C SER A 709 2.38 38.16 12.66
N ARG A 710 2.90 39.36 12.76
CA ARG A 710 4.32 39.64 12.50
C ARG A 710 5.25 38.76 13.35
N ASP A 711 4.97 38.64 14.62
CA ASP A 711 5.82 37.92 15.57
C ASP A 711 5.65 36.40 15.44
N GLU A 712 4.44 35.91 15.11
CA GLU A 712 4.18 34.51 14.76
C GLU A 712 4.95 34.10 13.50
N LEU A 713 4.96 34.92 12.47
CA LEU A 713 5.69 34.65 11.24
C LEU A 713 7.22 34.68 11.46
N THR A 714 7.69 35.56 12.33
CA THR A 714 9.09 35.61 12.75
C THR A 714 9.51 34.33 13.52
N LEU A 715 8.63 33.82 14.41
CA LEU A 715 8.86 32.55 15.10
C LEU A 715 8.89 31.37 14.12
N LEU A 716 8.00 31.37 13.11
CA LEU A 716 8.01 30.36 12.07
C LEU A 716 9.37 30.33 11.37
N TYR A 717 9.88 31.48 10.95
CA TYR A 717 11.21 31.57 10.37
C TYR A 717 12.30 31.03 11.30
N ARG A 718 12.34 31.51 12.55
CA ARG A 718 13.40 31.17 13.53
C ARG A 718 13.42 29.67 13.84
N ASN A 719 12.26 29.08 14.02
CA ASN A 719 12.15 27.72 14.53
C ASN A 719 12.14 26.64 13.45
N LEU A 720 11.80 26.96 12.21
CA LEU A 720 11.77 25.99 11.11
C LEU A 720 12.81 26.29 10.02
N THR A 721 12.86 27.54 9.51
CA THR A 721 13.73 27.88 8.37
C THR A 721 15.18 28.06 8.81
N ALA A 722 15.43 28.88 9.83
CA ALA A 722 16.78 29.13 10.34
C ALA A 722 17.45 27.87 10.91
N THR A 723 16.65 26.92 11.40
CA THR A 723 17.13 25.63 11.91
C THR A 723 17.24 24.57 10.81
N ARG A 724 16.88 24.88 9.56
CA ARG A 724 16.84 23.96 8.42
C ARG A 724 15.95 22.74 8.61
N VAL A 725 14.94 22.85 9.45
CA VAL A 725 13.92 21.82 9.65
C VAL A 725 12.97 21.77 8.45
N ALA A 726 12.67 22.94 7.86
CA ALA A 726 11.89 23.04 6.64
C ALA A 726 12.43 24.17 5.74
N ASP A 727 12.45 23.89 4.44
CA ASP A 727 12.67 24.90 3.41
C ASP A 727 11.30 25.47 3.01
N PHE A 728 11.05 26.71 3.43
CA PHE A 728 9.95 27.51 2.91
C PHE A 728 10.47 28.27 1.68
N GLY A 729 10.24 27.71 0.49
CA GLY A 729 10.73 28.20 -0.78
C GLY A 729 11.94 27.42 -1.31
N GLU A 730 12.15 27.39 -2.63
CA GLU A 730 13.32 26.77 -3.24
C GLU A 730 14.56 27.63 -2.94
N ALA A 731 15.50 27.07 -2.19
CA ALA A 731 16.80 27.69 -1.95
C ALA A 731 17.50 27.95 -3.29
N GLY A 732 17.80 29.23 -3.61
CA GLY A 732 18.58 29.64 -4.77
C GLY A 732 17.89 30.51 -5.81
N ARG A 733 16.59 30.83 -5.65
CA ARG A 733 15.95 31.89 -6.45
C ARG A 733 15.94 33.21 -5.70
N ALA A 734 16.57 34.20 -6.27
CA ALA A 734 16.72 35.56 -5.72
C ALA A 734 15.42 36.39 -5.60
N ASP A 735 14.27 35.81 -5.91
CA ASP A 735 13.06 36.56 -6.11
C ASP A 735 11.99 36.25 -5.05
N ASN A 736 11.92 37.16 -4.07
CA ASN A 736 10.73 37.37 -3.22
C ASN A 736 10.35 36.22 -2.25
N PHE A 737 11.22 35.90 -1.29
CA PHE A 737 10.89 35.02 -0.16
C PHE A 737 10.25 35.76 1.03
N SER A 738 9.55 36.85 0.76
CA SER A 738 8.85 37.62 1.76
C SER A 738 7.39 37.15 1.90
N TYR A 739 6.98 36.92 3.13
CA TYR A 739 5.63 36.48 3.47
C TYR A 739 4.85 37.58 4.15
N TRP A 740 3.58 37.77 3.76
CA TRP A 740 2.68 38.69 4.45
C TRP A 740 2.39 38.25 5.88
N ALA A 741 2.45 39.21 6.81
CA ALA A 741 1.85 39.09 8.14
C ALA A 741 0.51 39.82 8.19
N SER A 742 -0.35 39.42 9.11
CA SER A 742 -1.67 40.07 9.31
C SER A 742 -1.61 41.43 10.00
N SER A 743 -0.43 41.88 10.41
CA SER A 743 -0.22 43.09 11.20
C SER A 743 -0.14 44.34 10.31
N GLN A 744 -1.14 45.20 10.39
CA GLN A 744 -1.18 46.48 9.69
C GLN A 744 -0.34 47.55 10.39
N LEU A 745 0.37 48.40 9.65
CA LEU A 745 1.07 49.57 10.14
C LEU A 745 0.24 50.82 9.93
N THR A 746 -0.13 51.10 8.67
CA THR A 746 -0.91 52.27 8.25
C THR A 746 -2.11 51.87 7.36
N ALA A 747 -2.85 52.82 6.86
CA ALA A 747 -3.90 52.56 5.86
C ALA A 747 -3.33 51.88 4.59
N ASP A 748 -2.11 52.24 4.21
CA ASP A 748 -1.49 51.80 2.97
C ASP A 748 -0.52 50.63 3.20
N MET A 749 0.10 50.52 4.39
CA MET A 749 1.22 49.60 4.66
C MET A 749 0.88 48.48 5.64
N ALA A 750 1.40 47.29 5.41
CA ALA A 750 1.33 46.11 6.29
C ALA A 750 2.72 45.46 6.45
N ALA A 751 2.87 44.69 7.55
CA ALA A 751 4.09 43.98 7.85
C ALA A 751 4.27 42.74 6.99
N HIS A 752 5.52 42.47 6.63
CA HIS A 752 5.96 41.20 6.07
C HIS A 752 7.29 40.76 6.69
N VAL A 753 7.62 39.48 6.56
CA VAL A 753 8.90 38.95 7.04
C VAL A 753 9.65 38.36 5.84
N ASP A 754 10.89 38.77 5.67
CA ASP A 754 11.75 38.30 4.58
C ASP A 754 12.58 37.11 5.02
N PHE A 755 12.27 35.92 4.46
CA PHE A 755 12.97 34.68 4.80
C PHE A 755 14.32 34.55 4.07
N ALA A 756 14.55 35.31 3.00
CA ALA A 756 15.86 35.40 2.34
C ALA A 756 16.80 36.35 3.08
N ASP A 757 16.29 37.37 3.80
CA ASP A 757 17.04 38.27 4.62
C ASP A 757 16.94 37.96 6.12
N LEU A 758 17.33 36.74 6.49
CA LEU A 758 17.44 36.26 7.87
C LEU A 758 16.21 36.49 8.74
N GLY A 759 15.00 36.49 8.13
CA GLY A 759 13.75 36.71 8.84
C GLY A 759 13.55 38.13 9.32
N ARG A 760 14.13 39.11 8.64
CA ARG A 760 13.91 40.52 8.95
C ARG A 760 12.48 40.92 8.69
N GLN A 761 11.99 41.81 9.56
CA GLN A 761 10.67 42.40 9.48
C GLN A 761 10.74 43.69 8.67
N HIS A 762 9.81 43.80 7.71
CA HIS A 762 9.66 44.99 6.86
C HIS A 762 8.20 45.39 6.77
N PHE A 763 7.94 46.54 6.12
CA PHE A 763 6.60 47.00 5.79
C PHE A 763 6.54 47.37 4.30
N ASP A 764 5.40 47.06 3.67
CA ASP A 764 5.20 47.35 2.27
C ASP A 764 3.74 47.72 1.96
N ASP A 765 3.53 48.26 0.78
CA ASP A 765 2.19 48.60 0.31
C ASP A 765 1.31 47.36 0.22
N LYS A 766 0.11 47.44 0.79
CA LYS A 766 -0.86 46.34 0.83
C LYS A 766 -1.27 45.79 -0.55
N ASP A 767 -1.05 46.56 -1.59
CA ASP A 767 -1.29 46.15 -2.98
C ASP A 767 -0.11 45.38 -3.61
N PHE A 768 1.02 45.31 -2.93
CA PHE A 768 2.19 44.60 -3.43
C PHE A 768 1.94 43.08 -3.31
N PRO A 769 2.30 42.28 -4.32
CA PRO A 769 2.15 40.84 -4.22
C PRO A 769 3.26 40.19 -3.37
N ARG A 770 2.91 39.42 -2.35
CA ARG A 770 3.83 38.65 -1.52
C ARG A 770 3.31 37.26 -1.26
N ARG A 771 4.20 36.35 -0.84
CA ARG A 771 3.83 34.98 -0.48
C ARG A 771 2.89 34.97 0.73
N VAL A 772 2.07 33.93 0.79
CA VAL A 772 1.14 33.68 1.88
C VAL A 772 1.33 32.28 2.41
N ARG A 773 1.61 32.19 3.70
CA ARG A 773 1.65 30.93 4.45
C ARG A 773 0.68 30.99 5.62
N ALA A 774 -0.34 30.18 5.60
CA ALA A 774 -1.29 30.07 6.70
C ALA A 774 -0.70 29.34 7.91
N ILE A 775 -1.16 29.72 9.09
CA ILE A 775 -0.90 29.00 10.34
C ILE A 775 -2.20 28.66 11.05
N ARG A 776 -2.13 27.74 12.00
CA ARG A 776 -3.27 27.31 12.82
C ARG A 776 -2.85 27.19 14.28
N ALA A 777 -3.75 27.56 15.20
CA ALA A 777 -3.64 27.36 16.66
C ALA A 777 -4.56 26.20 17.10
N PHE A 778 -4.09 25.35 18.03
CA PHE A 778 -4.88 24.28 18.63
C PHE A 778 -4.35 23.86 20.01
#